data_49ac63826af1e84c4d1c2b8b6aa14292
#
_entry.id   49ac63826af1e84c4d1c2b8b6aa14292
#
_cell.length_a   1.000
_cell.length_b   1.000
_cell.length_c   1.000
_cell.angle_alpha   90.00
_cell.angle_beta   90.00
_cell.angle_gamma   90.00
#
_symmetry.space_group_name_H-M   'P 1'
#
loop_
_entity.id
_entity.type
_entity.pdbx_description
1 polymer ?
#
loop_
_entity_poly.entity_id
_entity_poly.type
_entity_poly.pdbx_seq_one_letter_code
_entity_poly.pdbx_strand_id
1 'polypeptide(L)'
;MRKIGGTTIIRPVRKGQGLFILRRNFFMCEEYNIPKVYDPASVEKKWYKFWEEHRYFHAEVEEGKDAFSIVIPPPNITGQLHMGHALDNTLQDILIRWHRMMGHNTLWMPGYDHAGLATQIKVEEVIKKEEGKTRYDLGREEFLKRVWEWKEQYGDRIINQLKHLGVSCDWERKRFTMDEGCSKAVREVFCTLFEKGLIYKGTRITNWCVNCNTALSDIEVEHKDDPGHLWYINYPVVEEEGRSLMIATTRPETLPGDTAVAVNPEDPRYGDLVGKTLRLPTTDRIIPIIADSYVDTKFGTGAVKITPSHDPNDYEMGIRHNLPSIVVIGMDGIMTKEAGKYEGMTREECRKAIVADLKADGYLVKVEEHSHAVGHCQRCGHAVESQVSTQWFVKMEPLVKAAVDCVEDGRTQFVPERFTKTYTGWMDNIRDWCISRQIWWGHRIPVWYCDDCGEMSASRTDLTVCPKCGSAHIHQDEDALDTWFSSALWPFSTMGWPDKTPLLKQFYPTSVLVTGYDIIFFWVARMLIMGMEFMHEIPFDKVFIHGLVRDSQGRKMSKSLGNGIDPLEVIDQYGADTLRFMLITGNTPGNDMRFYWERVEAPRNFANKIWNASRFALMNMEGYDANAKLAPYTLADKWILSRLQHTAKSVTEMLEKFELGEAGRMIYDFIWGEVCDWYIELAKPRLYNKENAEERATAQHVLATVLTSAMQLLHPYMPFITEEIYQCLPHEAESIMISKWPEADEALMDDEAERLMGAIMESIKAIRNMRAEVNVPPGKKVPATMLAAADLKDGIEANADYIHLMGAISELTVLADNAAKPENAMAAVVAGIEVYLPLAGLIDVEKENARLNKELAAIDKELSRVEGKLGNAGFLAKAPEAVIEKEKAKAEELNGKKAAINERLEYLKTL
;
A
#
# COMPACT_ATOMS: atom_id res chain seq x y z
N MET A 1 -14.79 32.25 15.10
CA MET A 1 -13.52 33.01 14.97
C MET A 1 -13.80 34.49 14.81
N ARG A 2 -13.42 35.33 15.79
CA ARG A 2 -13.45 36.77 15.63
C ARG A 2 -12.05 37.28 15.33
N LYS A 3 -11.90 38.20 14.36
CA LYS A 3 -10.65 38.94 14.15
C LYS A 3 -10.34 39.70 15.44
N ILE A 4 -9.32 39.33 16.19
CA ILE A 4 -8.77 40.11 17.27
C ILE A 4 -7.99 41.24 16.61
N GLY A 5 -8.30 42.46 17.01
CA GLY A 5 -7.92 43.72 16.40
C GLY A 5 -6.49 43.77 15.84
N GLY A 6 -6.41 44.21 14.62
CA GLY A 6 -5.23 44.16 13.78
C GLY A 6 -3.97 44.77 14.40
N THR A 7 -3.10 43.92 14.88
CA THR A 7 -1.75 44.29 15.27
C THR A 7 -0.85 44.23 14.04
N THR A 8 -0.38 45.38 13.59
CA THR A 8 0.44 45.52 12.39
C THR A 8 1.89 45.26 12.75
N ILE A 9 2.48 44.12 12.30
CA ILE A 9 3.93 43.89 12.41
C ILE A 9 4.62 44.57 11.24
N ILE A 10 5.47 45.55 11.52
CA ILE A 10 6.27 46.26 10.53
C ILE A 10 7.64 45.59 10.45
N ARG A 11 7.89 44.81 9.35
CA ARG A 11 9.24 44.41 8.97
C ARG A 11 9.69 45.28 7.78
N PRO A 12 10.81 46.01 7.89
CA PRO A 12 11.34 46.76 6.77
C PRO A 12 12.08 45.84 5.83
N VAL A 13 11.52 45.60 4.65
CA VAL A 13 12.24 44.94 3.54
C VAL A 13 12.84 46.04 2.68
N ARG A 14 14.16 46.18 2.67
CA ARG A 14 14.89 47.07 1.76
C ARG A 14 15.05 46.39 0.41
N LYS A 15 14.23 46.75 -0.56
CA LYS A 15 14.54 46.67 -2.00
C LYS A 15 14.22 48.02 -2.59
N GLY A 16 15.23 48.68 -3.10
CA GLY A 16 15.26 49.91 -3.92
C GLY A 16 13.99 50.77 -3.86
N GLN A 17 14.00 51.85 -3.09
CA GLN A 17 13.05 52.96 -3.11
C GLN A 17 11.57 52.59 -2.88
N GLY A 18 11.23 52.32 -1.62
CA GLY A 18 9.85 52.20 -1.17
C GLY A 18 9.71 51.32 0.07
N LEU A 19 9.20 51.85 1.16
CA LEU A 19 8.88 51.10 2.37
C LEU A 19 7.54 50.37 2.17
N PHE A 20 7.55 49.07 1.91
CA PHE A 20 6.30 48.30 1.87
C PHE A 20 5.96 47.79 3.28
N ILE A 21 4.82 48.21 3.82
CA ILE A 21 4.26 47.74 5.07
C ILE A 21 3.34 46.56 4.76
N LEU A 22 3.79 45.31 5.04
CA LEU A 22 2.94 44.13 5.01
C LEU A 22 2.15 44.02 6.32
N ARG A 23 0.84 44.14 6.23
CA ARG A 23 -0.08 43.83 7.34
C ARG A 23 -0.26 42.31 7.41
N ARG A 24 0.26 41.69 8.46
CA ARG A 24 -0.05 40.29 8.78
C ARG A 24 -1.21 40.24 9.76
N ASN A 25 -2.28 39.55 9.39
CA ASN A 25 -3.38 39.25 10.28
C ASN A 25 -3.09 37.89 10.94
N PHE A 26 -2.98 37.85 12.25
CA PHE A 26 -2.92 36.60 13.01
C PHE A 26 -4.34 36.23 13.45
N PHE A 27 -4.65 34.94 13.28
CA PHE A 27 -5.88 34.35 13.83
C PHE A 27 -5.50 33.59 15.10
N MET A 28 -6.37 33.57 16.08
CA MET A 28 -6.21 32.82 17.32
C MET A 28 -7.56 32.51 17.94
N CYS A 29 -7.65 31.44 18.69
CA CYS A 29 -8.81 31.10 19.48
C CYS A 29 -8.99 32.08 20.64
N GLU A 30 -10.23 32.49 20.97
CA GLU A 30 -10.51 33.39 22.10
C GLU A 30 -10.21 32.72 23.46
N GLU A 31 -10.17 31.38 23.52
CA GLU A 31 -9.83 30.58 24.69
C GLU A 31 -8.66 29.66 24.39
N TYR A 32 -7.51 29.86 25.09
CA TYR A 32 -6.33 28.98 25.04
C TYR A 32 -6.58 27.64 25.74
N ASN A 33 -7.71 26.98 25.46
CA ASN A 33 -8.10 25.77 26.16
C ASN A 33 -8.72 24.74 25.22
N ILE A 34 -8.00 23.61 25.04
CA ILE A 34 -8.54 22.42 24.39
C ILE A 34 -8.96 21.40 25.46
N PRO A 35 -9.94 20.53 25.19
CA PRO A 35 -10.42 19.50 26.12
C PRO A 35 -9.29 18.64 26.69
N LYS A 36 -9.50 18.11 27.91
CA LYS A 36 -8.48 17.26 28.58
C LYS A 36 -8.20 15.98 27.78
N VAL A 37 -9.20 15.45 27.11
CA VAL A 37 -9.12 14.22 26.31
C VAL A 37 -9.36 14.55 24.85
N TYR A 38 -8.53 14.01 23.96
CA TYR A 38 -8.76 14.08 22.54
C TYR A 38 -9.94 13.19 22.14
N ASP A 39 -10.89 13.75 21.41
CA ASP A 39 -12.04 13.03 20.84
C ASP A 39 -11.98 13.09 19.30
N PRO A 40 -11.41 12.09 18.64
CA PRO A 40 -11.27 12.07 17.19
C PRO A 40 -12.58 12.26 16.45
N ALA A 41 -13.65 11.58 16.86
CA ALA A 41 -14.92 11.55 16.13
C ALA A 41 -15.57 12.94 15.99
N SER A 42 -15.50 13.77 17.03
CA SER A 42 -16.03 15.14 16.98
C SER A 42 -15.14 16.08 16.15
N VAL A 43 -13.81 15.93 16.26
CA VAL A 43 -12.82 16.75 15.56
C VAL A 43 -12.82 16.45 14.05
N GLU A 44 -12.84 15.18 13.67
CA GLU A 44 -12.84 14.73 12.28
C GLU A 44 -14.06 15.23 11.51
N LYS A 45 -15.25 15.05 12.08
CA LYS A 45 -16.49 15.52 11.46
C LYS A 45 -16.53 17.04 11.30
N LYS A 46 -16.04 17.78 12.31
CA LYS A 46 -15.99 19.25 12.30
C LYS A 46 -15.11 19.76 11.17
N TRP A 47 -13.88 19.25 11.08
CA TRP A 47 -12.90 19.79 10.14
C TRP A 47 -13.11 19.32 8.73
N TYR A 48 -13.54 18.06 8.50
CA TYR A 48 -13.83 17.62 7.15
C TYR A 48 -14.91 18.45 6.50
N LYS A 49 -16.01 18.70 7.24
CA LYS A 49 -17.08 19.59 6.79
C LYS A 49 -16.58 21.01 6.52
N PHE A 50 -15.74 21.55 7.39
CA PHE A 50 -15.16 22.89 7.21
C PHE A 50 -14.35 22.99 5.91
N TRP A 51 -13.49 22.01 5.64
CA TRP A 51 -12.67 22.01 4.43
C TRP A 51 -13.51 21.90 3.15
N GLU A 52 -14.55 21.07 3.15
CA GLU A 52 -15.49 20.95 2.01
C GLU A 52 -16.24 22.27 1.78
N GLU A 53 -16.81 22.89 2.83
CA GLU A 53 -17.56 24.14 2.73
C GLU A 53 -16.72 25.30 2.21
N HIS A 54 -15.41 25.30 2.52
CA HIS A 54 -14.45 26.30 2.02
C HIS A 54 -13.82 25.90 0.68
N ARG A 55 -14.18 24.76 0.12
CA ARG A 55 -13.69 24.25 -1.18
C ARG A 55 -12.17 24.13 -1.25
N TYR A 56 -11.48 23.82 -0.14
CA TYR A 56 -10.02 23.70 -0.14
C TYR A 56 -9.48 22.50 -0.94
N PHE A 57 -10.34 21.57 -1.31
CA PHE A 57 -10.00 20.43 -2.16
C PHE A 57 -10.11 20.75 -3.65
N HIS A 58 -10.84 21.81 -4.01
CA HIS A 58 -11.15 22.14 -5.40
C HIS A 58 -9.99 22.87 -6.08
N ALA A 59 -9.63 22.41 -7.28
CA ALA A 59 -8.63 23.01 -8.11
C ALA A 59 -9.28 23.85 -9.23
N GLU A 60 -8.95 25.11 -9.31
CA GLU A 60 -9.33 25.94 -10.46
C GLU A 60 -8.25 25.90 -11.53
N VAL A 61 -8.63 26.19 -12.79
CA VAL A 61 -7.68 26.36 -13.86
C VAL A 61 -7.01 27.75 -13.71
N GLU A 62 -5.74 27.74 -13.32
CA GLU A 62 -4.95 28.94 -13.09
C GLU A 62 -3.74 28.97 -14.04
N GLU A 63 -3.78 29.81 -15.07
CA GLU A 63 -2.71 29.90 -16.06
C GLU A 63 -1.41 30.42 -15.44
N GLY A 64 -0.30 29.71 -15.64
CA GLY A 64 1.03 30.07 -15.13
C GLY A 64 1.32 29.64 -13.69
N LYS A 65 0.41 28.94 -13.01
CA LYS A 65 0.67 28.34 -11.71
C LYS A 65 1.11 26.88 -11.89
N ASP A 66 2.18 26.52 -11.20
CA ASP A 66 2.70 25.14 -11.24
C ASP A 66 1.64 24.17 -10.73
N ALA A 67 1.32 23.16 -11.54
CA ALA A 67 0.31 22.16 -11.23
C ALA A 67 0.93 20.91 -10.60
N PHE A 68 0.21 20.33 -9.66
CA PHE A 68 0.48 18.98 -9.16
C PHE A 68 -0.81 18.19 -9.21
N SER A 69 -0.81 17.08 -9.92
CA SER A 69 -2.04 16.30 -10.12
C SER A 69 -1.84 14.81 -9.90
N ILE A 70 -2.85 14.19 -9.30
CA ILE A 70 -2.98 12.75 -9.15
C ILE A 70 -4.38 12.34 -9.63
N VAL A 71 -4.50 11.24 -10.36
CA VAL A 71 -5.76 10.55 -10.58
C VAL A 71 -5.84 9.36 -9.62
N ILE A 72 -6.92 9.29 -8.85
CA ILE A 72 -7.11 8.18 -7.90
C ILE A 72 -7.14 6.84 -8.67
N PRO A 73 -6.49 5.76 -8.18
CA PRO A 73 -6.83 4.43 -8.65
C PRO A 73 -8.31 4.18 -8.36
N PRO A 74 -9.18 4.14 -9.40
CA PRO A 74 -10.60 4.16 -9.17
C PRO A 74 -11.05 2.86 -8.51
N PRO A 75 -11.54 2.86 -7.27
CA PRO A 75 -11.95 1.64 -6.60
C PRO A 75 -13.14 0.99 -7.30
N ASN A 76 -13.12 -0.34 -7.36
CA ASN A 76 -14.17 -1.15 -7.94
C ASN A 76 -15.44 -1.13 -7.08
N ILE A 77 -16.62 -0.91 -7.69
CA ILE A 77 -17.92 -0.90 -7.00
C ILE A 77 -18.40 -2.31 -6.58
N THR A 78 -17.48 -3.22 -6.30
CA THR A 78 -17.77 -4.60 -5.86
C THR A 78 -18.08 -4.74 -4.37
N GLY A 79 -17.99 -3.66 -3.60
CA GLY A 79 -18.30 -3.60 -2.18
C GLY A 79 -17.45 -2.54 -1.46
N GLN A 80 -17.41 -2.61 -0.13
CA GLN A 80 -16.65 -1.67 0.70
C GLN A 80 -15.13 -1.72 0.49
N LEU A 81 -14.46 -0.62 0.83
CA LEU A 81 -12.99 -0.53 0.83
C LEU A 81 -12.37 -1.41 1.93
N HIS A 82 -11.10 -1.71 1.78
CA HIS A 82 -10.28 -2.45 2.74
C HIS A 82 -8.97 -1.72 3.03
N MET A 83 -8.15 -2.23 3.97
CA MET A 83 -6.89 -1.60 4.40
C MET A 83 -5.92 -1.28 3.25
N GLY A 84 -5.89 -2.07 2.17
CA GLY A 84 -5.08 -1.74 0.98
C GLY A 84 -5.49 -0.42 0.34
N HIS A 85 -6.80 -0.14 0.22
CA HIS A 85 -7.29 1.15 -0.26
C HIS A 85 -6.98 2.30 0.71
N ALA A 86 -7.04 2.04 2.03
CA ALA A 86 -6.68 3.05 3.02
C ALA A 86 -5.20 3.42 2.92
N LEU A 87 -4.29 2.45 2.71
CA LEU A 87 -2.88 2.69 2.46
C LEU A 87 -2.67 3.53 1.19
N ASP A 88 -3.20 3.06 0.06
CA ASP A 88 -3.07 3.70 -1.24
C ASP A 88 -3.52 5.17 -1.21
N ASN A 89 -4.72 5.41 -0.66
CA ASN A 89 -5.26 6.78 -0.58
C ASN A 89 -4.54 7.66 0.46
N THR A 90 -4.01 7.08 1.53
CA THR A 90 -3.21 7.84 2.51
C THR A 90 -1.90 8.33 1.89
N LEU A 91 -1.22 7.49 1.09
CA LEU A 91 0.00 7.88 0.37
C LEU A 91 -0.26 9.06 -0.58
N GLN A 92 -1.35 8.98 -1.36
CA GLN A 92 -1.75 10.05 -2.27
C GLN A 92 -2.11 11.34 -1.53
N ASP A 93 -2.87 11.24 -0.44
CA ASP A 93 -3.32 12.41 0.33
C ASP A 93 -2.15 13.15 0.98
N ILE A 94 -1.11 12.43 1.43
CA ILE A 94 0.12 13.04 1.96
C ILE A 94 0.78 13.90 0.87
N LEU A 95 0.95 13.37 -0.33
CA LEU A 95 1.55 14.11 -1.45
C LEU A 95 0.70 15.32 -1.83
N ILE A 96 -0.61 15.17 -1.95
CA ILE A 96 -1.54 16.25 -2.29
C ILE A 96 -1.53 17.36 -1.24
N ARG A 97 -1.59 17.02 0.07
CA ARG A 97 -1.56 18.03 1.15
C ARG A 97 -0.23 18.74 1.20
N TRP A 98 0.87 18.00 1.07
CA TRP A 98 2.21 18.57 1.03
C TRP A 98 2.34 19.57 -0.13
N HIS A 99 2.03 19.16 -1.37
CA HIS A 99 2.13 20.05 -2.54
C HIS A 99 1.17 21.25 -2.46
N ARG A 100 -0.03 21.09 -1.87
CA ARG A 100 -0.94 22.20 -1.60
C ARG A 100 -0.30 23.22 -0.67
N MET A 101 0.36 22.77 0.39
CA MET A 101 1.08 23.65 1.33
C MET A 101 2.34 24.26 0.69
N MET A 102 2.96 23.61 -0.30
CA MET A 102 4.03 24.19 -1.14
C MET A 102 3.51 25.30 -2.07
N GLY A 103 2.20 25.45 -2.21
CA GLY A 103 1.58 26.49 -3.04
C GLY A 103 1.28 26.08 -4.47
N HIS A 104 1.48 24.82 -4.84
CA HIS A 104 1.09 24.29 -6.15
C HIS A 104 -0.42 24.32 -6.35
N ASN A 105 -0.86 24.39 -7.60
CA ASN A 105 -2.25 24.16 -7.96
C ASN A 105 -2.50 22.64 -7.99
N THR A 106 -3.12 22.11 -6.92
CA THR A 106 -3.23 20.67 -6.73
C THR A 106 -4.59 20.12 -7.16
N LEU A 107 -4.58 19.18 -8.10
CA LEU A 107 -5.77 18.42 -8.49
C LEU A 107 -5.61 16.95 -8.07
N TRP A 108 -6.46 16.49 -7.16
CA TRP A 108 -6.65 15.07 -6.93
C TRP A 108 -7.99 14.63 -7.49
N MET A 109 -7.97 14.02 -8.68
CA MET A 109 -9.15 13.60 -9.41
C MET A 109 -9.78 12.35 -8.80
N PRO A 110 -10.98 12.42 -8.20
CA PRO A 110 -11.67 11.27 -7.65
C PRO A 110 -12.50 10.52 -8.68
N GLY A 111 -12.78 9.26 -8.38
CA GLY A 111 -13.72 8.47 -9.15
C GLY A 111 -13.77 7.02 -8.69
N TYR A 112 -14.53 6.20 -9.43
CA TYR A 112 -14.64 4.77 -9.21
C TYR A 112 -14.87 4.02 -10.52
N ASP A 113 -14.49 2.74 -10.51
CA ASP A 113 -14.57 1.88 -11.69
C ASP A 113 -15.85 1.04 -11.68
N HIS A 114 -16.46 0.87 -12.84
CA HIS A 114 -17.61 -0.01 -13.04
C HIS A 114 -17.27 -1.48 -12.83
N ALA A 115 -16.00 -1.85 -12.97
CA ALA A 115 -15.44 -3.18 -12.69
C ALA A 115 -16.16 -4.35 -13.41
N GLY A 116 -16.70 -4.10 -14.57
CA GLY A 116 -17.29 -5.04 -15.53
C GLY A 116 -17.73 -6.40 -14.96
N LEU A 117 -16.94 -7.42 -15.25
CA LEU A 117 -17.17 -8.79 -14.81
C LEU A 117 -17.31 -8.93 -13.28
N ALA A 118 -16.49 -8.25 -12.51
CA ALA A 118 -16.50 -8.40 -11.06
C ALA A 118 -17.78 -7.86 -10.39
N THR A 119 -18.28 -6.72 -10.86
CA THR A 119 -19.55 -6.15 -10.40
C THR A 119 -20.72 -7.01 -10.85
N GLN A 120 -20.71 -7.46 -12.10
CA GLN A 120 -21.77 -8.34 -12.61
C GLN A 120 -21.91 -9.60 -11.76
N ILE A 121 -20.82 -10.31 -11.49
CA ILE A 121 -20.84 -11.53 -10.65
C ILE A 121 -21.43 -11.22 -9.26
N LYS A 122 -21.06 -10.09 -8.65
CA LYS A 122 -21.57 -9.72 -7.33
C LYS A 122 -23.08 -9.50 -7.33
N VAL A 123 -23.58 -8.83 -8.33
CA VAL A 123 -25.04 -8.59 -8.47
C VAL A 123 -25.76 -9.92 -8.77
N GLU A 124 -25.20 -10.78 -9.63
CA GLU A 124 -25.74 -12.12 -9.88
C GLU A 124 -25.78 -12.98 -8.62
N GLU A 125 -24.74 -12.97 -7.78
CA GLU A 125 -24.70 -13.67 -6.49
C GLU A 125 -25.85 -13.20 -5.57
N VAL A 126 -26.06 -11.87 -5.49
CA VAL A 126 -27.14 -11.29 -4.65
C VAL A 126 -28.50 -11.69 -5.18
N ILE A 127 -28.77 -11.55 -6.48
CA ILE A 127 -30.03 -11.93 -7.12
C ILE A 127 -30.31 -13.42 -6.90
N LYS A 128 -29.31 -14.27 -7.09
CA LYS A 128 -29.43 -15.71 -6.87
C LYS A 128 -29.75 -16.05 -5.41
N LYS A 129 -29.11 -15.34 -4.46
CA LYS A 129 -29.32 -15.57 -3.03
C LYS A 129 -30.71 -15.08 -2.57
N GLU A 130 -31.16 -13.93 -3.05
CA GLU A 130 -32.40 -13.28 -2.59
C GLU A 130 -33.64 -13.75 -3.34
N GLU A 131 -33.55 -13.98 -4.68
CA GLU A 131 -34.67 -14.28 -5.54
C GLU A 131 -34.62 -15.70 -6.16
N GLY A 132 -33.45 -16.39 -6.06
CA GLY A 132 -33.26 -17.69 -6.71
C GLY A 132 -33.17 -17.62 -8.24
N LYS A 133 -33.02 -16.42 -8.80
CA LYS A 133 -32.96 -16.16 -10.24
C LYS A 133 -31.58 -15.96 -10.78
N THR A 134 -31.43 -16.11 -12.09
CA THR A 134 -30.26 -15.76 -12.87
C THR A 134 -30.50 -14.47 -13.67
N ARG A 135 -29.45 -13.87 -14.25
CA ARG A 135 -29.60 -12.73 -15.17
C ARG A 135 -30.48 -13.08 -16.39
N TYR A 136 -30.45 -14.32 -16.84
CA TYR A 136 -31.24 -14.77 -18.00
C TYR A 136 -32.74 -14.82 -17.68
N ASP A 137 -33.12 -15.12 -16.43
CA ASP A 137 -34.51 -15.10 -15.98
C ASP A 137 -35.08 -13.68 -15.89
N LEU A 138 -34.21 -12.70 -15.63
CA LEU A 138 -34.56 -11.26 -15.55
C LEU A 138 -34.60 -10.58 -16.92
N GLY A 139 -33.75 -11.03 -17.85
CA GLY A 139 -33.43 -10.31 -19.07
C GLY A 139 -32.51 -9.12 -18.88
N ARG A 140 -31.93 -8.66 -20.03
CA ARG A 140 -30.82 -7.66 -20.00
C ARG A 140 -31.23 -6.33 -19.33
N GLU A 141 -32.41 -5.80 -19.65
CA GLU A 141 -32.85 -4.48 -19.17
C GLU A 141 -33.03 -4.46 -17.65
N GLU A 142 -33.78 -5.41 -17.09
CA GLU A 142 -34.02 -5.47 -15.65
C GLU A 142 -32.74 -5.81 -14.88
N PHE A 143 -31.90 -6.69 -15.43
CA PHE A 143 -30.61 -6.97 -14.83
C PHE A 143 -29.72 -5.72 -14.76
N LEU A 144 -29.58 -4.97 -15.85
CA LEU A 144 -28.78 -3.73 -15.88
C LEU A 144 -29.34 -2.68 -14.91
N LYS A 145 -30.65 -2.57 -14.78
CA LYS A 145 -31.27 -1.67 -13.78
C LYS A 145 -30.80 -2.01 -12.36
N ARG A 146 -30.77 -3.31 -12.00
CA ARG A 146 -30.26 -3.77 -10.69
C ARG A 146 -28.78 -3.43 -10.50
N VAL A 147 -27.96 -3.52 -11.56
CA VAL A 147 -26.55 -3.16 -11.49
C VAL A 147 -26.37 -1.65 -11.32
N TRP A 148 -27.20 -0.82 -11.96
CA TRP A 148 -27.18 0.63 -11.72
C TRP A 148 -27.60 1.02 -10.29
N GLU A 149 -28.62 0.36 -9.73
CA GLU A 149 -29.01 0.54 -8.32
C GLU A 149 -27.87 0.14 -7.37
N TRP A 150 -27.19 -0.96 -7.65
CA TRP A 150 -25.98 -1.39 -6.93
C TRP A 150 -24.87 -0.34 -7.00
N LYS A 151 -24.62 0.22 -8.18
CA LYS A 151 -23.62 1.28 -8.40
C LYS A 151 -23.91 2.51 -7.55
N GLU A 152 -25.14 2.97 -7.47
CA GLU A 152 -25.48 4.13 -6.62
C GLU A 152 -25.18 3.82 -5.14
N GLN A 153 -25.64 2.68 -4.65
CA GLN A 153 -25.46 2.30 -3.25
C GLN A 153 -23.98 2.18 -2.85
N TYR A 154 -23.17 1.47 -3.65
CA TYR A 154 -21.80 1.19 -3.30
C TYR A 154 -20.84 2.33 -3.67
N GLY A 155 -21.15 3.09 -4.71
CA GLY A 155 -20.40 4.29 -5.07
C GLY A 155 -20.42 5.34 -3.95
N ASP A 156 -21.59 5.62 -3.38
CA ASP A 156 -21.75 6.54 -2.26
C ASP A 156 -21.08 6.02 -0.98
N ARG A 157 -21.13 4.70 -0.73
CA ARG A 157 -20.44 4.08 0.40
C ARG A 157 -18.93 4.23 0.31
N ILE A 158 -18.35 3.99 -0.86
CA ILE A 158 -16.91 4.14 -1.11
C ILE A 158 -16.47 5.58 -0.83
N ILE A 159 -17.17 6.57 -1.38
CA ILE A 159 -16.87 7.98 -1.16
C ILE A 159 -16.94 8.32 0.32
N ASN A 160 -17.97 7.85 1.02
CA ASN A 160 -18.14 8.08 2.44
C ASN A 160 -16.97 7.49 3.26
N GLN A 161 -16.52 6.27 2.93
CA GLN A 161 -15.34 5.68 3.57
C GLN A 161 -14.06 6.51 3.33
N LEU A 162 -13.86 7.03 2.11
CA LEU A 162 -12.71 7.89 1.78
C LEU A 162 -12.78 9.23 2.54
N LYS A 163 -13.96 9.82 2.67
CA LYS A 163 -14.16 11.04 3.46
C LYS A 163 -13.84 10.84 4.95
N HIS A 164 -14.26 9.71 5.54
CA HIS A 164 -13.92 9.37 6.92
C HIS A 164 -12.43 9.14 7.13
N LEU A 165 -11.72 8.62 6.11
CA LEU A 165 -10.25 8.52 6.12
C LEU A 165 -9.54 9.89 6.04
N GLY A 166 -10.27 10.97 5.71
CA GLY A 166 -9.71 12.31 5.56
C GLY A 166 -9.14 12.61 4.18
N VAL A 167 -9.51 11.84 3.16
CA VAL A 167 -9.05 12.00 1.78
C VAL A 167 -9.50 13.35 1.21
N SER A 168 -8.57 14.14 0.67
CA SER A 168 -8.79 15.52 0.20
C SER A 168 -8.93 15.64 -1.33
N CYS A 169 -9.71 14.72 -1.93
CA CYS A 169 -10.05 14.73 -3.35
C CYS A 169 -10.95 15.91 -3.72
N ASP A 170 -10.86 16.34 -4.98
CA ASP A 170 -11.80 17.31 -5.58
C ASP A 170 -13.16 16.64 -5.87
N TRP A 171 -14.00 16.51 -4.86
CA TRP A 171 -15.28 15.79 -4.95
C TRP A 171 -16.27 16.42 -5.94
N GLU A 172 -16.11 17.66 -6.33
CA GLU A 172 -16.92 18.34 -7.34
C GLU A 172 -16.67 17.77 -8.74
N ARG A 173 -15.49 17.15 -8.96
CA ARG A 173 -15.06 16.52 -10.21
C ARG A 173 -15.13 14.99 -10.20
N LYS A 174 -15.95 14.44 -9.32
CA LYS A 174 -16.14 12.98 -9.21
C LYS A 174 -16.47 12.35 -10.56
N ARG A 175 -15.71 11.31 -10.96
CA ARG A 175 -15.86 10.60 -12.23
C ARG A 175 -16.26 9.14 -12.01
N PHE A 176 -16.84 8.58 -13.05
CA PHE A 176 -17.18 7.16 -13.16
C PHE A 176 -16.76 6.66 -14.53
N THR A 177 -16.12 5.49 -14.60
CA THR A 177 -15.59 4.97 -15.87
C THR A 177 -16.63 4.77 -16.97
N MET A 178 -17.92 4.69 -16.60
CA MET A 178 -19.04 4.64 -17.55
C MET A 178 -19.87 5.94 -17.59
N ASP A 179 -19.36 7.08 -17.07
CA ASP A 179 -20.02 8.35 -17.30
C ASP A 179 -19.96 8.77 -18.79
N GLU A 180 -20.74 9.76 -19.18
CA GLU A 180 -20.87 10.19 -20.56
C GLU A 180 -19.50 10.57 -21.18
N GLY A 181 -18.67 11.34 -20.45
CA GLY A 181 -17.36 11.78 -20.92
C GLY A 181 -16.37 10.62 -21.08
N CYS A 182 -16.29 9.74 -20.10
CA CYS A 182 -15.42 8.56 -20.18
C CYS A 182 -15.92 7.59 -21.27
N SER A 183 -17.25 7.41 -21.42
CA SER A 183 -17.83 6.59 -22.48
C SER A 183 -17.53 7.16 -23.89
N LYS A 184 -17.55 8.48 -24.05
CA LYS A 184 -17.13 9.17 -25.30
C LYS A 184 -15.66 8.85 -25.61
N ALA A 185 -14.79 8.92 -24.61
CA ALA A 185 -13.37 8.58 -24.77
C ALA A 185 -13.15 7.12 -25.18
N VAL A 186 -13.86 6.19 -24.56
CA VAL A 186 -13.80 4.75 -24.89
C VAL A 186 -14.18 4.51 -26.35
N ARG A 187 -15.27 5.12 -26.81
CA ARG A 187 -15.72 5.00 -28.20
C ARG A 187 -14.70 5.59 -29.17
N GLU A 188 -14.14 6.75 -28.86
CA GLU A 188 -13.10 7.39 -29.68
C GLU A 188 -11.88 6.49 -29.85
N VAL A 189 -11.37 5.95 -28.74
CA VAL A 189 -10.21 5.03 -28.74
C VAL A 189 -10.51 3.77 -29.55
N PHE A 190 -11.65 3.14 -29.30
CA PHE A 190 -12.03 1.91 -30.02
C PHE A 190 -12.11 2.16 -31.54
N CYS A 191 -12.85 3.19 -31.96
CA CYS A 191 -13.03 3.50 -33.38
C CYS A 191 -11.70 3.86 -34.05
N THR A 192 -10.85 4.66 -33.40
CA THR A 192 -9.54 5.04 -33.93
C THR A 192 -8.63 3.83 -34.11
N LEU A 193 -8.54 2.93 -33.10
CA LEU A 193 -7.73 1.72 -33.22
C LEU A 193 -8.31 0.75 -34.28
N PHE A 194 -9.64 0.68 -34.42
CA PHE A 194 -10.29 -0.12 -35.45
C PHE A 194 -9.98 0.44 -36.86
N GLU A 195 -10.09 1.75 -37.05
CA GLU A 195 -9.75 2.43 -38.30
C GLU A 195 -8.28 2.25 -38.69
N LYS A 196 -7.36 2.20 -37.69
CA LYS A 196 -5.93 1.88 -37.90
C LYS A 196 -5.67 0.38 -38.15
N GLY A 197 -6.67 -0.48 -38.06
CA GLY A 197 -6.52 -1.94 -38.18
C GLY A 197 -5.78 -2.58 -37.00
N LEU A 198 -5.72 -1.89 -35.85
CA LEU A 198 -5.13 -2.36 -34.60
C LEU A 198 -6.13 -3.11 -33.73
N ILE A 199 -7.44 -2.83 -33.88
CA ILE A 199 -8.51 -3.69 -33.32
C ILE A 199 -9.04 -4.57 -34.44
N TYR A 200 -9.16 -5.87 -34.15
CA TYR A 200 -9.67 -6.85 -35.09
C TYR A 200 -10.48 -7.93 -34.36
N LYS A 201 -11.42 -8.57 -35.09
CA LYS A 201 -12.16 -9.74 -34.63
C LYS A 201 -11.51 -10.99 -35.24
N GLY A 202 -11.18 -11.97 -34.41
CA GLY A 202 -10.47 -13.17 -34.85
C GLY A 202 -10.79 -14.39 -34.02
N THR A 203 -10.70 -15.57 -34.66
CA THR A 203 -10.85 -16.84 -33.97
C THR A 203 -9.49 -17.31 -33.49
N ARG A 204 -9.33 -17.44 -32.19
CA ARG A 204 -8.08 -17.87 -31.54
C ARG A 204 -8.41 -18.72 -30.32
N ILE A 205 -7.42 -19.45 -29.84
CA ILE A 205 -7.53 -20.07 -28.52
C ILE A 205 -7.46 -18.98 -27.44
N THR A 206 -8.42 -19.01 -26.52
CA THR A 206 -8.56 -18.01 -25.45
C THR A 206 -8.83 -18.69 -24.12
N ASN A 207 -8.47 -18.04 -23.03
CA ASN A 207 -8.85 -18.46 -21.70
C ASN A 207 -10.36 -18.24 -21.49
N TRP A 208 -11.08 -19.28 -21.20
CA TRP A 208 -12.53 -19.23 -20.99
C TRP A 208 -12.90 -19.67 -19.58
N CYS A 209 -13.64 -18.85 -18.86
CA CYS A 209 -14.21 -19.21 -17.58
C CYS A 209 -15.62 -19.79 -17.77
N VAL A 210 -15.75 -21.10 -17.61
CA VAL A 210 -17.06 -21.78 -17.72
C VAL A 210 -18.09 -21.25 -16.71
N ASN A 211 -17.65 -20.95 -15.48
CA ASN A 211 -18.55 -20.46 -14.43
C ASN A 211 -19.04 -19.03 -14.69
N CYS A 212 -18.15 -18.14 -15.15
CA CYS A 212 -18.51 -16.76 -15.50
C CYS A 212 -19.10 -16.63 -16.91
N ASN A 213 -18.97 -17.69 -17.71
CA ASN A 213 -19.38 -17.76 -19.11
C ASN A 213 -18.83 -16.61 -19.96
N THR A 214 -17.51 -16.40 -19.89
CA THR A 214 -16.81 -15.30 -20.60
C THR A 214 -15.35 -15.62 -20.83
N ALA A 215 -14.79 -15.00 -21.88
CA ALA A 215 -13.35 -14.98 -22.13
C ALA A 215 -12.62 -14.14 -21.07
N LEU A 216 -11.39 -14.51 -20.79
CA LEU A 216 -10.47 -13.83 -19.89
C LEU A 216 -9.19 -13.47 -20.65
N SER A 217 -8.53 -12.37 -20.29
CA SER A 217 -7.17 -12.09 -20.71
C SER A 217 -6.16 -12.94 -19.91
N ASP A 218 -4.95 -13.13 -20.45
CA ASP A 218 -3.92 -13.97 -19.82
C ASP A 218 -3.59 -13.54 -18.37
N ILE A 219 -3.61 -12.25 -18.09
CA ILE A 219 -3.32 -11.70 -16.76
C ILE A 219 -4.47 -11.84 -15.75
N GLU A 220 -5.68 -12.21 -16.19
CA GLU A 220 -6.82 -12.55 -15.32
C GLU A 220 -6.86 -14.02 -14.89
N VAL A 221 -5.85 -14.80 -15.28
CA VAL A 221 -5.70 -16.22 -14.94
C VAL A 221 -4.61 -16.37 -13.87
N GLU A 222 -5.01 -16.83 -12.69
CA GLU A 222 -4.08 -17.15 -11.60
C GLU A 222 -3.70 -18.63 -11.63
N HIS A 223 -2.41 -18.91 -11.72
CA HIS A 223 -1.93 -20.29 -11.69
C HIS A 223 -1.72 -20.76 -10.25
N LYS A 224 -2.29 -21.93 -9.92
CA LYS A 224 -2.16 -22.59 -8.61
C LYS A 224 -1.74 -24.03 -8.83
N ASP A 225 -0.90 -24.54 -7.93
CA ASP A 225 -0.53 -25.96 -7.94
C ASP A 225 -1.69 -26.79 -7.37
N ASP A 226 -2.41 -27.44 -8.26
CA ASP A 226 -3.50 -28.35 -7.91
C ASP A 226 -3.01 -29.79 -7.86
N PRO A 227 -3.46 -30.60 -6.88
CA PRO A 227 -3.22 -32.03 -6.86
C PRO A 227 -3.96 -32.70 -8.02
N GLY A 228 -3.24 -33.41 -8.83
CA GLY A 228 -3.79 -34.10 -10.01
C GLY A 228 -3.09 -35.43 -10.27
N HIS A 229 -3.24 -35.91 -11.46
CA HIS A 229 -2.62 -37.16 -11.89
C HIS A 229 -2.04 -37.01 -13.30
N LEU A 230 -1.06 -37.85 -13.59
CA LEU A 230 -0.55 -38.05 -14.93
C LEU A 230 -0.94 -39.45 -15.38
N TRP A 231 -1.76 -39.57 -16.43
CA TRP A 231 -2.24 -40.82 -16.99
C TRP A 231 -1.38 -41.22 -18.17
N TYR A 232 -0.85 -42.42 -18.11
CA TYR A 232 -0.03 -43.02 -19.19
C TYR A 232 -0.90 -43.92 -20.00
N ILE A 233 -1.04 -43.63 -21.30
CA ILE A 233 -2.00 -44.26 -22.20
C ILE A 233 -1.26 -44.74 -23.45
N ASN A 234 -1.53 -45.99 -23.88
CA ASN A 234 -1.00 -46.57 -25.12
C ASN A 234 -1.93 -46.23 -26.29
N TYR A 235 -1.38 -45.68 -27.35
CA TYR A 235 -2.02 -45.47 -28.63
C TYR A 235 -1.47 -46.50 -29.62
N PRO A 236 -2.27 -47.51 -30.12
CA PRO A 236 -1.81 -48.52 -31.03
C PRO A 236 -1.38 -47.95 -32.39
N VAL A 237 -0.24 -48.37 -32.88
CA VAL A 237 0.25 -48.03 -34.23
C VAL A 237 -0.52 -48.87 -35.25
N VAL A 238 -1.14 -48.21 -36.24
CA VAL A 238 -1.99 -48.89 -37.21
C VAL A 238 -1.21 -49.81 -38.15
N GLU A 239 -0.02 -49.37 -38.54
CA GLU A 239 0.85 -50.09 -39.51
C GLU A 239 1.68 -51.21 -38.86
N GLU A 240 1.69 -51.34 -37.53
CA GLU A 240 2.50 -52.30 -36.78
C GLU A 240 1.69 -52.99 -35.68
N GLU A 241 1.20 -54.18 -35.94
CA GLU A 241 0.43 -54.98 -34.99
C GLU A 241 1.24 -55.23 -33.68
N GLY A 242 0.63 -54.96 -32.55
CA GLY A 242 1.26 -55.12 -31.22
C GLY A 242 2.19 -54.02 -30.79
N ARG A 243 2.47 -52.99 -31.63
CA ARG A 243 3.24 -51.79 -31.24
C ARG A 243 2.31 -50.64 -30.84
N SER A 244 2.67 -49.93 -29.79
CA SER A 244 1.94 -48.75 -29.33
C SER A 244 2.88 -47.62 -29.03
N LEU A 245 2.42 -46.38 -29.21
CA LEU A 245 3.10 -45.17 -28.75
C LEU A 245 2.44 -44.76 -27.43
N MET A 246 3.22 -44.68 -26.37
CA MET A 246 2.74 -44.31 -25.05
C MET A 246 2.80 -42.78 -24.89
N ILE A 247 1.67 -42.19 -24.54
CA ILE A 247 1.58 -40.76 -24.17
C ILE A 247 1.30 -40.59 -22.65
N ALA A 248 1.61 -39.42 -22.11
CA ALA A 248 1.24 -39.05 -20.77
C ALA A 248 0.44 -37.72 -20.78
N THR A 249 -0.67 -37.69 -20.08
CA THR A 249 -1.54 -36.50 -20.06
C THR A 249 -2.12 -36.23 -18.66
N THR A 250 -2.27 -34.95 -18.32
CA THR A 250 -3.03 -34.50 -17.13
C THR A 250 -4.52 -34.29 -17.42
N ARG A 251 -4.93 -34.37 -18.71
CA ARG A 251 -6.29 -34.08 -19.17
C ARG A 251 -6.84 -35.19 -20.09
N PRO A 252 -7.15 -36.38 -19.57
CA PRO A 252 -7.67 -37.45 -20.38
C PRO A 252 -9.04 -37.18 -21.03
N GLU A 253 -9.86 -36.27 -20.44
CA GLU A 253 -11.16 -35.87 -21.00
C GLU A 253 -11.07 -35.17 -22.36
N THR A 254 -9.89 -34.62 -22.74
CA THR A 254 -9.71 -33.99 -24.05
C THR A 254 -9.28 -34.99 -25.14
N LEU A 255 -8.99 -36.25 -24.79
CA LEU A 255 -8.53 -37.29 -25.72
C LEU A 255 -9.41 -37.44 -26.95
N PRO A 256 -10.77 -37.41 -26.86
CA PRO A 256 -11.61 -37.50 -28.07
C PRO A 256 -11.36 -36.36 -29.08
N GLY A 257 -10.73 -35.27 -28.66
CA GLY A 257 -10.33 -34.14 -29.51
C GLY A 257 -8.93 -34.22 -30.11
N ASP A 258 -8.17 -35.28 -29.84
CA ASP A 258 -6.81 -35.40 -30.34
C ASP A 258 -6.77 -35.51 -31.86
N THR A 259 -5.83 -34.80 -32.49
CA THR A 259 -5.68 -34.75 -33.96
C THR A 259 -4.31 -35.22 -34.46
N ALA A 260 -3.36 -35.34 -33.54
CA ALA A 260 -2.02 -35.92 -33.78
C ALA A 260 -1.38 -36.34 -32.46
N VAL A 261 -0.26 -37.09 -32.58
CA VAL A 261 0.74 -37.17 -31.49
C VAL A 261 2.05 -36.61 -32.03
N ALA A 262 2.66 -35.69 -31.31
CA ALA A 262 3.95 -35.10 -31.65
C ALA A 262 5.08 -35.77 -30.89
N VAL A 263 6.22 -35.94 -31.57
CA VAL A 263 7.49 -36.37 -30.99
C VAL A 263 8.61 -35.44 -31.42
N ASN A 264 9.67 -35.38 -30.66
CA ASN A 264 10.81 -34.53 -31.03
C ASN A 264 11.58 -35.19 -32.17
N PRO A 265 11.91 -34.50 -33.28
CA PRO A 265 12.65 -35.07 -34.41
C PRO A 265 14.04 -35.58 -34.03
N GLU A 266 14.63 -35.10 -32.96
CA GLU A 266 15.95 -35.54 -32.47
C GLU A 266 15.86 -36.73 -31.49
N ASP A 267 14.64 -37.17 -31.12
CA ASP A 267 14.46 -38.27 -30.17
C ASP A 267 14.62 -39.65 -30.91
N PRO A 268 15.69 -40.39 -30.61
CA PRO A 268 15.96 -41.67 -31.32
C PRO A 268 14.93 -42.77 -31.02
N ARG A 269 14.10 -42.60 -29.98
CA ARG A 269 13.07 -43.57 -29.58
C ARG A 269 11.92 -43.64 -30.58
N TYR A 270 11.66 -42.57 -31.31
CA TYR A 270 10.44 -42.38 -32.09
C TYR A 270 10.69 -42.02 -33.55
N GLY A 271 11.93 -41.89 -33.99
CA GLY A 271 12.26 -41.46 -35.33
C GLY A 271 11.68 -42.36 -36.45
N ASP A 272 11.52 -43.67 -36.19
CA ASP A 272 10.90 -44.63 -37.12
C ASP A 272 9.37 -44.58 -37.12
N LEU A 273 8.77 -43.89 -36.17
CA LEU A 273 7.31 -43.74 -36.04
C LEU A 273 6.77 -42.49 -36.73
N VAL A 274 7.62 -41.48 -36.99
CA VAL A 274 7.18 -40.22 -37.63
C VAL A 274 6.60 -40.54 -39.03
N GLY A 275 5.38 -39.98 -39.24
CA GLY A 275 4.63 -40.21 -40.47
C GLY A 275 3.72 -41.45 -40.48
N LYS A 276 3.83 -42.34 -39.48
CA LYS A 276 2.85 -43.41 -39.26
C LYS A 276 1.60 -42.87 -38.57
N THR A 277 0.61 -43.78 -38.44
CA THR A 277 -0.68 -43.40 -37.85
C THR A 277 -0.99 -44.20 -36.58
N LEU A 278 -1.79 -43.58 -35.70
CA LEU A 278 -2.22 -44.18 -34.45
C LEU A 278 -3.75 -44.32 -34.43
N ARG A 279 -4.22 -45.40 -33.85
CA ARG A 279 -5.64 -45.57 -33.51
C ARG A 279 -5.87 -44.82 -32.19
N LEU A 280 -6.74 -43.84 -32.22
CA LEU A 280 -7.11 -43.04 -31.04
C LEU A 280 -7.99 -43.89 -30.10
N PRO A 281 -7.53 -44.19 -28.86
CA PRO A 281 -8.32 -44.99 -27.91
C PRO A 281 -9.70 -44.42 -27.68
N THR A 282 -10.68 -45.30 -27.41
CA THR A 282 -12.11 -44.93 -27.14
C THR A 282 -12.86 -44.29 -28.31
N THR A 283 -12.24 -44.17 -29.48
CA THR A 283 -12.84 -43.65 -30.72
C THR A 283 -12.48 -44.55 -31.91
N ASP A 284 -13.14 -44.30 -33.06
CA ASP A 284 -12.80 -44.98 -34.33
C ASP A 284 -11.80 -44.18 -35.21
N ARG A 285 -11.25 -43.06 -34.67
CA ARG A 285 -10.39 -42.15 -35.44
C ARG A 285 -8.94 -42.62 -35.49
N ILE A 286 -8.32 -42.34 -36.64
CA ILE A 286 -6.90 -42.55 -36.89
C ILE A 286 -6.25 -41.16 -36.99
N ILE A 287 -5.13 -40.96 -36.29
CA ILE A 287 -4.40 -39.68 -36.19
C ILE A 287 -2.92 -39.89 -36.55
N PRO A 288 -2.25 -38.91 -37.16
CA PRO A 288 -0.86 -39.03 -37.56
C PRO A 288 0.12 -38.84 -36.36
N ILE A 289 1.33 -39.40 -36.52
CA ILE A 289 2.50 -39.08 -35.72
C ILE A 289 3.28 -37.98 -36.44
N ILE A 290 3.47 -36.83 -35.82
CA ILE A 290 4.19 -35.68 -36.39
C ILE A 290 5.50 -35.42 -35.64
N ALA A 291 6.44 -34.75 -36.29
CA ALA A 291 7.69 -34.31 -35.68
C ALA A 291 7.64 -32.82 -35.36
N ASP A 292 7.80 -32.41 -34.06
CA ASP A 292 7.87 -31.05 -33.67
C ASP A 292 8.93 -30.83 -32.56
N SER A 293 9.83 -29.88 -32.77
CA SER A 293 10.93 -29.57 -31.85
C SER A 293 10.47 -28.99 -30.49
N TYR A 294 9.21 -28.60 -30.37
CA TYR A 294 8.62 -28.15 -29.11
C TYR A 294 8.55 -29.25 -28.04
N VAL A 295 8.49 -30.54 -28.49
CA VAL A 295 8.32 -31.67 -27.57
C VAL A 295 9.59 -31.89 -26.73
N ASP A 296 9.44 -31.82 -25.39
CA ASP A 296 10.52 -32.13 -24.46
C ASP A 296 10.73 -33.67 -24.37
N THR A 297 11.89 -34.13 -24.77
CA THR A 297 12.26 -35.57 -24.77
C THR A 297 12.39 -36.19 -23.39
N LYS A 298 12.47 -35.33 -22.31
CA LYS A 298 12.67 -35.76 -20.92
C LYS A 298 11.40 -35.72 -20.08
N PHE A 299 10.37 -35.01 -20.54
CA PHE A 299 9.11 -34.90 -19.80
C PHE A 299 8.13 -36.03 -20.20
N GLY A 300 7.51 -36.67 -19.20
CA GLY A 300 6.56 -37.76 -19.43
C GLY A 300 7.15 -38.91 -20.23
N THR A 301 6.60 -39.17 -21.45
CA THR A 301 7.09 -40.21 -22.37
C THR A 301 7.98 -39.63 -23.47
N GLY A 302 8.08 -38.32 -23.65
CA GLY A 302 8.67 -37.67 -24.82
C GLY A 302 7.75 -37.69 -26.04
N ALA A 303 6.50 -38.11 -25.90
CA ALA A 303 5.45 -38.05 -26.92
C ALA A 303 4.22 -37.29 -26.33
N VAL A 304 3.73 -36.31 -27.06
CA VAL A 304 2.66 -35.40 -26.62
C VAL A 304 1.45 -35.57 -27.54
N LYS A 305 0.27 -35.80 -26.96
CA LYS A 305 -0.99 -35.75 -27.70
C LYS A 305 -1.29 -34.31 -28.10
N ILE A 306 -1.83 -34.06 -29.26
CA ILE A 306 -2.13 -32.75 -29.80
C ILE A 306 -3.62 -32.55 -29.91
N THR A 307 -4.15 -31.61 -29.07
CA THR A 307 -5.57 -31.25 -29.04
C THR A 307 -5.72 -29.74 -29.28
N PRO A 308 -5.70 -29.28 -30.54
CA PRO A 308 -5.59 -27.85 -30.87
C PRO A 308 -6.69 -26.96 -30.29
N SER A 309 -7.87 -27.53 -29.99
CA SER A 309 -8.99 -26.77 -29.44
C SER A 309 -8.92 -26.50 -27.92
N HIS A 310 -8.03 -27.22 -27.19
CA HIS A 310 -8.08 -27.26 -25.72
C HIS A 310 -6.73 -27.08 -25.02
N ASP A 311 -5.69 -26.74 -25.76
CA ASP A 311 -4.37 -26.37 -25.23
C ASP A 311 -3.70 -25.34 -26.13
N PRO A 312 -3.15 -24.23 -25.58
CA PRO A 312 -2.51 -23.15 -26.36
C PRO A 312 -1.30 -23.62 -27.17
N ASN A 313 -0.49 -24.52 -26.63
CA ASN A 313 0.71 -25.03 -27.31
C ASN A 313 0.31 -25.99 -28.44
N ASP A 314 -0.71 -26.85 -28.20
CA ASP A 314 -1.28 -27.71 -29.19
C ASP A 314 -1.95 -26.93 -30.32
N TYR A 315 -2.55 -25.75 -30.00
CA TYR A 315 -3.12 -24.85 -31.00
C TYR A 315 -2.06 -24.33 -31.97
N GLU A 316 -0.93 -23.85 -31.44
CA GLU A 316 0.21 -23.39 -32.25
C GLU A 316 0.82 -24.51 -33.09
N MET A 317 0.97 -25.73 -32.54
CA MET A 317 1.40 -26.90 -33.27
C MET A 317 0.38 -27.28 -34.36
N GLY A 318 -0.91 -27.17 -34.01
CA GLY A 318 -2.02 -27.38 -34.96
C GLY A 318 -1.94 -26.47 -36.19
N ILE A 319 -1.63 -25.21 -36.00
CA ILE A 319 -1.42 -24.23 -37.09
C ILE A 319 -0.19 -24.60 -37.91
N ARG A 320 0.95 -24.88 -37.28
CA ARG A 320 2.20 -25.22 -37.96
C ARG A 320 2.08 -26.49 -38.85
N HIS A 321 1.33 -27.46 -38.36
CA HIS A 321 1.13 -28.76 -39.04
C HIS A 321 -0.19 -28.88 -39.77
N ASN A 322 -0.98 -27.79 -39.88
CA ASN A 322 -2.28 -27.77 -40.52
C ASN A 322 -3.22 -28.88 -40.04
N LEU A 323 -3.28 -29.09 -38.70
CA LEU A 323 -4.15 -30.07 -38.07
C LEU A 323 -5.58 -29.53 -37.88
N PRO A 324 -6.59 -30.41 -37.94
CA PRO A 324 -7.96 -29.99 -37.66
C PRO A 324 -8.14 -29.58 -36.18
N SER A 325 -9.02 -28.63 -35.94
CA SER A 325 -9.41 -28.19 -34.59
C SER A 325 -10.76 -28.79 -34.21
N ILE A 326 -10.77 -29.73 -33.26
CA ILE A 326 -11.98 -30.44 -32.81
C ILE A 326 -12.35 -30.00 -31.40
N VAL A 327 -13.50 -29.36 -31.26
CA VAL A 327 -14.00 -28.87 -29.99
C VAL A 327 -14.79 -29.97 -29.28
N VAL A 328 -14.23 -30.54 -28.22
CA VAL A 328 -14.88 -31.61 -27.43
C VAL A 328 -15.46 -31.13 -26.11
N ILE A 329 -15.05 -29.95 -25.61
CA ILE A 329 -15.61 -29.30 -24.43
C ILE A 329 -16.29 -28.04 -24.93
N GLY A 330 -17.60 -27.85 -24.63
CA GLY A 330 -18.35 -26.66 -24.98
C GLY A 330 -18.02 -25.46 -24.09
N MET A 331 -18.52 -24.27 -24.48
CA MET A 331 -18.38 -23.04 -23.69
C MET A 331 -19.03 -23.12 -22.30
N ASP A 332 -20.02 -24.03 -22.16
CA ASP A 332 -20.69 -24.36 -20.90
C ASP A 332 -19.95 -25.43 -20.07
N GLY A 333 -18.80 -25.91 -20.52
CA GLY A 333 -18.04 -26.96 -19.88
C GLY A 333 -18.61 -28.37 -20.02
N ILE A 334 -19.60 -28.53 -20.89
CA ILE A 334 -20.23 -29.81 -21.19
C ILE A 334 -19.57 -30.42 -22.44
N MET A 335 -19.39 -31.72 -22.43
CA MET A 335 -18.84 -32.44 -23.57
C MET A 335 -19.79 -32.35 -24.78
N THR A 336 -19.23 -31.96 -25.92
CA THR A 336 -19.96 -31.79 -27.17
C THR A 336 -20.21 -33.16 -27.87
N LYS A 337 -20.99 -33.13 -28.96
CA LYS A 337 -21.20 -34.31 -29.82
C LYS A 337 -19.90 -34.89 -30.37
N GLU A 338 -18.84 -34.09 -30.53
CA GLU A 338 -17.55 -34.54 -31.00
C GLU A 338 -16.80 -35.43 -29.99
N ALA A 339 -17.25 -35.43 -28.73
CA ALA A 339 -16.79 -36.36 -27.70
C ALA A 339 -17.42 -37.76 -27.78
N GLY A 340 -18.31 -37.99 -28.74
CA GLY A 340 -18.97 -39.28 -29.00
C GLY A 340 -19.79 -39.76 -27.79
N LYS A 341 -19.49 -40.95 -27.28
CA LYS A 341 -20.25 -41.54 -26.14
C LYS A 341 -20.21 -40.72 -24.84
N TYR A 342 -19.38 -39.70 -24.74
CA TYR A 342 -19.27 -38.83 -23.58
C TYR A 342 -20.05 -37.51 -23.73
N GLU A 343 -20.79 -37.33 -24.83
CA GLU A 343 -21.66 -36.16 -25.06
C GLU A 343 -22.57 -35.91 -23.88
N GLY A 344 -22.72 -34.65 -23.46
CA GLY A 344 -23.61 -34.20 -22.40
C GLY A 344 -23.07 -34.39 -20.98
N MET A 345 -21.89 -35.01 -20.79
CA MET A 345 -21.22 -35.11 -19.50
C MET A 345 -20.50 -33.78 -19.18
N THR A 346 -20.36 -33.48 -17.91
CA THR A 346 -19.38 -32.47 -17.50
C THR A 346 -17.95 -32.98 -17.77
N ARG A 347 -16.99 -32.07 -17.92
CA ARG A 347 -15.56 -32.44 -18.12
C ARG A 347 -15.02 -33.35 -17.00
N GLU A 348 -15.47 -33.15 -15.75
CA GLU A 348 -15.09 -33.95 -14.57
C GLU A 348 -15.73 -35.37 -14.62
N GLU A 349 -16.97 -35.50 -15.07
CA GLU A 349 -17.64 -36.78 -15.27
C GLU A 349 -16.97 -37.51 -16.44
N CYS A 350 -16.73 -36.84 -17.55
CA CYS A 350 -16.03 -37.41 -18.71
C CYS A 350 -14.63 -37.93 -18.34
N ARG A 351 -13.84 -37.16 -17.55
CA ARG A 351 -12.52 -37.60 -17.05
C ARG A 351 -12.60 -38.93 -16.32
N LYS A 352 -13.60 -39.11 -15.45
CA LYS A 352 -13.81 -40.38 -14.72
C LYS A 352 -14.23 -41.50 -15.66
N ALA A 353 -15.15 -41.24 -16.56
CA ALA A 353 -15.68 -42.23 -17.51
C ALA A 353 -14.61 -42.72 -18.49
N ILE A 354 -13.87 -41.77 -19.09
CA ILE A 354 -12.83 -42.12 -20.08
C ILE A 354 -11.64 -42.89 -19.45
N VAL A 355 -11.26 -42.57 -18.23
CA VAL A 355 -10.24 -43.32 -17.50
C VAL A 355 -10.69 -44.72 -17.18
N ALA A 356 -11.97 -44.92 -16.83
CA ALA A 356 -12.55 -46.25 -16.61
C ALA A 356 -12.57 -47.08 -17.89
N ASP A 357 -12.94 -46.50 -19.04
CA ASP A 357 -12.94 -47.15 -20.34
C ASP A 357 -11.53 -47.52 -20.80
N LEU A 358 -10.58 -46.58 -20.72
CA LEU A 358 -9.18 -46.83 -21.04
C LEU A 358 -8.57 -48.00 -20.24
N LYS A 359 -8.99 -48.13 -18.97
CA LYS A 359 -8.59 -49.27 -18.13
C LYS A 359 -9.25 -50.58 -18.57
N ALA A 360 -10.53 -50.53 -18.87
CA ALA A 360 -11.28 -51.71 -19.29
C ALA A 360 -10.79 -52.26 -20.64
N ASP A 361 -10.45 -51.35 -21.56
CA ASP A 361 -9.95 -51.67 -22.89
C ASP A 361 -8.43 -51.97 -22.93
N GLY A 362 -7.72 -51.86 -21.79
CA GLY A 362 -6.29 -52.16 -21.65
C GLY A 362 -5.34 -51.09 -22.21
N TYR A 363 -5.81 -49.91 -22.51
CA TYR A 363 -5.00 -48.78 -23.00
C TYR A 363 -4.31 -48.03 -21.87
N LEU A 364 -4.87 -48.01 -20.65
CA LEU A 364 -4.30 -47.35 -19.48
C LEU A 364 -3.14 -48.19 -18.91
N VAL A 365 -1.92 -47.62 -18.94
CA VAL A 365 -0.71 -48.32 -18.47
C VAL A 365 -0.47 -48.12 -16.99
N LYS A 366 -0.47 -46.85 -16.57
CA LYS A 366 -0.30 -46.45 -15.16
C LYS A 366 -0.90 -45.07 -14.89
N VAL A 367 -1.05 -44.75 -13.61
CA VAL A 367 -1.44 -43.45 -13.12
C VAL A 367 -0.44 -43.02 -12.04
N GLU A 368 0.07 -41.82 -12.13
CA GLU A 368 0.98 -41.24 -11.16
C GLU A 368 0.33 -40.01 -10.53
N GLU A 369 0.51 -39.79 -9.24
CA GLU A 369 0.16 -38.52 -8.59
C GLU A 369 1.07 -37.44 -9.17
N HIS A 370 0.50 -36.34 -9.59
CA HIS A 370 1.21 -35.26 -10.23
C HIS A 370 0.54 -33.91 -9.88
N SER A 371 1.25 -33.08 -9.10
CA SER A 371 0.82 -31.69 -8.89
C SER A 371 1.32 -30.83 -10.04
N HIS A 372 0.45 -30.00 -10.58
CA HIS A 372 0.79 -29.11 -11.70
C HIS A 372 0.04 -27.78 -11.59
N ALA A 373 0.60 -26.75 -12.22
CA ALA A 373 0.02 -25.43 -12.27
C ALA A 373 -1.27 -25.43 -13.12
N VAL A 374 -2.42 -25.17 -12.49
CA VAL A 374 -3.73 -25.03 -13.15
C VAL A 374 -4.12 -23.56 -13.14
N GLY A 375 -4.54 -23.04 -14.30
CA GLY A 375 -5.07 -21.68 -14.42
C GLY A 375 -6.45 -21.56 -13.79
N HIS A 376 -6.64 -20.59 -12.90
CA HIS A 376 -7.92 -20.30 -12.27
C HIS A 376 -8.38 -18.88 -12.60
N CYS A 377 -9.67 -18.71 -12.78
CA CYS A 377 -10.26 -17.40 -12.96
C CYS A 377 -10.05 -16.53 -11.69
N GLN A 378 -9.38 -15.40 -11.84
CA GLN A 378 -9.12 -14.46 -10.74
C GLN A 378 -10.41 -14.00 -10.01
N ARG A 379 -11.56 -14.03 -10.69
CA ARG A 379 -12.83 -13.53 -10.16
C ARG A 379 -13.63 -14.57 -9.38
N CYS A 380 -13.77 -15.78 -9.91
CA CYS A 380 -14.60 -16.82 -9.31
C CYS A 380 -13.80 -18.01 -8.75
N GLY A 381 -12.49 -18.08 -9.01
CA GLY A 381 -11.63 -19.15 -8.51
C GLY A 381 -11.79 -20.52 -9.20
N HIS A 382 -12.66 -20.66 -10.22
CA HIS A 382 -12.83 -21.89 -10.96
C HIS A 382 -11.71 -22.08 -11.98
N ALA A 383 -11.35 -23.35 -12.26
CA ALA A 383 -10.38 -23.68 -13.28
C ALA A 383 -10.86 -23.22 -14.67
N VAL A 384 -9.93 -22.55 -15.38
CA VAL A 384 -10.15 -21.98 -16.70
C VAL A 384 -9.99 -23.06 -17.76
N GLU A 385 -10.79 -23.00 -18.84
CA GLU A 385 -10.64 -23.81 -20.04
C GLU A 385 -9.98 -23.02 -21.17
N SER A 386 -9.04 -23.64 -21.85
CA SER A 386 -8.56 -23.12 -23.13
C SER A 386 -9.56 -23.48 -24.22
N GLN A 387 -10.16 -22.48 -24.88
CA GLN A 387 -11.22 -22.64 -25.87
C GLN A 387 -10.93 -21.86 -27.14
N VAL A 388 -11.15 -22.47 -28.28
CA VAL A 388 -11.15 -21.75 -29.57
C VAL A 388 -12.44 -20.94 -29.66
N SER A 389 -12.29 -19.59 -29.65
CA SER A 389 -13.43 -18.68 -29.71
C SER A 389 -13.14 -17.46 -30.59
N THR A 390 -14.20 -16.87 -31.11
CA THR A 390 -14.11 -15.63 -31.88
C THR A 390 -14.24 -14.44 -30.96
N GLN A 391 -13.17 -13.67 -30.79
CA GLN A 391 -13.08 -12.56 -29.85
C GLN A 391 -12.54 -11.31 -30.55
N TRP A 392 -12.65 -10.18 -29.85
CA TRP A 392 -12.02 -8.91 -30.24
C TRP A 392 -10.66 -8.79 -29.58
N PHE A 393 -9.68 -8.35 -30.36
CA PHE A 393 -8.29 -8.20 -29.93
C PHE A 393 -7.73 -6.83 -30.30
N VAL A 394 -6.83 -6.32 -29.45
CA VAL A 394 -5.91 -5.23 -29.78
C VAL A 394 -4.55 -5.81 -30.13
N LYS A 395 -4.00 -5.42 -31.30
CA LYS A 395 -2.60 -5.72 -31.67
C LYS A 395 -1.69 -4.87 -30.80
N MET A 396 -0.96 -5.50 -29.89
CA MET A 396 -0.15 -4.79 -28.89
C MET A 396 1.23 -4.39 -29.43
N GLU A 397 1.86 -5.23 -30.26
CA GLU A 397 3.23 -5.01 -30.76
C GLU A 397 3.51 -3.60 -31.30
N PRO A 398 2.66 -3.01 -32.17
CA PRO A 398 2.91 -1.66 -32.68
C PRO A 398 2.80 -0.54 -31.63
N LEU A 399 2.13 -0.80 -30.51
CA LEU A 399 1.83 0.18 -29.47
C LEU A 399 2.86 0.18 -28.34
N VAL A 400 3.61 -0.92 -28.18
CA VAL A 400 4.49 -1.16 -27.03
C VAL A 400 5.72 -0.27 -27.03
N LYS A 401 6.35 -0.06 -28.21
CA LYS A 401 7.65 0.59 -28.30
C LYS A 401 7.67 1.96 -27.63
N ALA A 402 6.72 2.83 -27.92
CA ALA A 402 6.67 4.17 -27.34
C ALA A 402 6.48 4.15 -25.81
N ALA A 403 5.71 3.17 -25.29
CA ALA A 403 5.46 3.00 -23.87
C ALA A 403 6.68 2.41 -23.12
N VAL A 404 7.55 1.65 -23.80
CA VAL A 404 8.83 1.20 -23.23
C VAL A 404 9.86 2.32 -23.29
N ASP A 405 10.01 2.97 -24.45
CA ASP A 405 10.98 4.06 -24.65
C ASP A 405 10.82 5.18 -23.60
N CYS A 406 9.57 5.57 -23.25
CA CYS A 406 9.33 6.64 -22.28
C CYS A 406 9.74 6.30 -20.84
N VAL A 407 9.85 5.02 -20.50
CA VAL A 407 10.36 4.56 -19.22
C VAL A 407 11.89 4.41 -19.27
N GLU A 408 12.44 3.89 -20.37
CA GLU A 408 13.89 3.69 -20.52
C GLU A 408 14.64 5.03 -20.64
N ASP A 409 14.04 6.03 -21.26
CA ASP A 409 14.62 7.39 -21.39
C ASP A 409 14.37 8.27 -20.13
N GLY A 410 13.62 7.76 -19.15
CA GLY A 410 13.40 8.39 -17.85
C GLY A 410 12.33 9.47 -17.83
N ARG A 411 11.51 9.65 -18.90
CA ARG A 411 10.34 10.53 -18.87
C ARG A 411 9.32 10.07 -17.85
N THR A 412 9.09 8.75 -17.74
CA THR A 412 8.32 8.15 -16.64
C THR A 412 9.24 7.32 -15.78
N GLN A 413 9.21 7.52 -14.46
CA GLN A 413 10.08 6.84 -13.50
C GLN A 413 9.29 6.01 -12.51
N PHE A 414 9.69 4.75 -12.32
CA PHE A 414 9.15 3.90 -11.25
C PHE A 414 9.85 4.16 -9.92
N VAL A 415 9.09 4.32 -8.87
CA VAL A 415 9.57 4.41 -7.49
C VAL A 415 8.94 3.28 -6.67
N PRO A 416 9.72 2.30 -6.16
CA PRO A 416 11.16 2.12 -6.35
C PRO A 416 11.56 1.67 -7.77
N GLU A 417 12.75 2.01 -8.18
CA GLU A 417 13.32 1.73 -9.52
C GLU A 417 13.30 0.24 -9.91
N ARG A 418 13.36 -0.68 -8.93
CA ARG A 418 13.32 -2.13 -9.18
C ARG A 418 12.14 -2.59 -10.04
N PHE A 419 11.01 -1.87 -10.01
CA PHE A 419 9.82 -2.19 -10.79
C PHE A 419 9.96 -1.84 -12.28
N THR A 420 10.94 -1.02 -12.68
CA THR A 420 11.27 -0.77 -14.08
C THR A 420 11.55 -2.08 -14.82
N LYS A 421 12.40 -2.94 -14.26
CA LYS A 421 12.72 -4.25 -14.85
C LYS A 421 11.51 -5.18 -14.91
N THR A 422 10.64 -5.12 -13.91
CA THR A 422 9.39 -5.88 -13.89
C THR A 422 8.46 -5.45 -15.02
N TYR A 423 8.35 -4.14 -15.24
CA TYR A 423 7.55 -3.56 -16.33
C TYR A 423 8.11 -3.91 -17.70
N THR A 424 9.40 -3.60 -17.98
CA THR A 424 10.01 -3.84 -19.29
C THR A 424 10.01 -5.32 -19.65
N GLY A 425 10.37 -6.21 -18.72
CA GLY A 425 10.37 -7.66 -18.96
C GLY A 425 8.99 -8.24 -19.28
N TRP A 426 7.91 -7.62 -18.79
CA TRP A 426 6.56 -8.00 -19.20
C TRP A 426 6.21 -7.45 -20.58
N MET A 427 6.59 -6.21 -20.88
CA MET A 427 6.33 -5.55 -22.16
C MET A 427 7.02 -6.24 -23.32
N ASP A 428 8.21 -6.80 -23.12
CA ASP A 428 8.96 -7.58 -24.14
C ASP A 428 8.22 -8.85 -24.59
N ASN A 429 7.34 -9.38 -23.74
CA ASN A 429 6.61 -10.63 -23.99
C ASN A 429 5.10 -10.43 -24.14
N ILE A 430 4.65 -9.20 -24.35
CA ILE A 430 3.23 -8.88 -24.44
C ILE A 430 2.58 -9.52 -25.66
N ARG A 431 1.40 -10.11 -25.45
CA ARG A 431 0.58 -10.70 -26.51
C ARG A 431 -0.58 -9.78 -26.86
N ASP A 432 -1.25 -10.07 -27.98
CA ASP A 432 -2.48 -9.37 -28.37
C ASP A 432 -3.51 -9.46 -27.25
N TRP A 433 -4.09 -8.33 -26.89
CA TRP A 433 -5.01 -8.21 -25.78
C TRP A 433 -6.44 -8.56 -26.19
N CYS A 434 -7.00 -9.63 -25.65
CA CYS A 434 -8.41 -9.97 -25.78
C CYS A 434 -9.27 -8.98 -24.99
N ILE A 435 -10.05 -8.16 -25.69
CA ILE A 435 -10.85 -7.06 -25.11
C ILE A 435 -12.34 -7.34 -25.01
N SER A 436 -12.87 -8.40 -25.60
CA SER A 436 -14.30 -8.74 -25.51
C SER A 436 -14.61 -9.59 -24.28
N ARG A 437 -15.76 -9.30 -23.65
CA ARG A 437 -16.33 -10.04 -22.52
C ARG A 437 -17.80 -10.29 -22.78
N GLN A 438 -18.25 -11.52 -22.58
CA GLN A 438 -19.65 -11.96 -22.75
C GLN A 438 -20.48 -11.59 -21.51
N ILE A 439 -20.42 -10.33 -21.13
CA ILE A 439 -21.15 -9.74 -20.01
C ILE A 439 -22.10 -8.63 -20.47
N TRP A 440 -23.08 -8.30 -19.65
CA TRP A 440 -24.02 -7.24 -19.96
C TRP A 440 -23.62 -5.89 -19.35
N TRP A 441 -22.91 -5.92 -18.23
CA TRP A 441 -22.47 -4.72 -17.52
C TRP A 441 -21.09 -4.26 -18.01
N GLY A 442 -21.03 -3.10 -18.64
CA GLY A 442 -19.79 -2.50 -19.15
C GLY A 442 -20.02 -1.68 -20.43
N HIS A 443 -18.95 -1.21 -21.02
CA HIS A 443 -18.99 -0.53 -22.31
C HIS A 443 -19.27 -1.52 -23.42
N ARG A 444 -20.45 -1.49 -23.99
CA ARG A 444 -20.80 -2.34 -25.13
C ARG A 444 -19.93 -2.02 -26.34
N ILE A 445 -19.41 -3.03 -27.01
CA ILE A 445 -18.54 -2.87 -28.17
C ILE A 445 -19.27 -2.04 -29.25
N PRO A 446 -18.68 -0.90 -29.71
CA PRO A 446 -19.34 0.06 -30.60
C PRO A 446 -19.24 -0.35 -32.07
N VAL A 447 -19.63 -1.60 -32.37
CA VAL A 447 -19.62 -2.19 -33.72
C VAL A 447 -21.02 -2.65 -34.06
N TRP A 448 -21.47 -2.34 -35.27
CA TRP A 448 -22.74 -2.74 -35.82
C TRP A 448 -22.55 -3.64 -37.02
N TYR A 449 -23.36 -4.66 -37.12
CA TYR A 449 -23.42 -5.63 -38.22
C TYR A 449 -24.67 -5.37 -39.06
N CYS A 450 -24.51 -5.37 -40.37
CA CYS A 450 -25.66 -5.27 -41.29
C CYS A 450 -26.06 -6.66 -41.76
N ASP A 451 -27.28 -7.02 -41.50
CA ASP A 451 -27.85 -8.35 -41.88
C ASP A 451 -28.05 -8.48 -43.40
N ASP A 452 -28.20 -7.34 -44.12
CA ASP A 452 -28.47 -7.35 -45.57
C ASP A 452 -27.17 -7.37 -46.42
N CYS A 453 -26.12 -6.69 -46.03
CA CYS A 453 -24.90 -6.61 -46.85
C CYS A 453 -23.63 -7.18 -46.18
N GLY A 454 -23.76 -7.65 -44.95
CA GLY A 454 -22.66 -8.23 -44.16
C GLY A 454 -21.60 -7.22 -43.72
N GLU A 455 -21.86 -5.88 -43.85
CA GLU A 455 -20.92 -4.85 -43.41
C GLU A 455 -20.77 -4.82 -41.90
N MET A 456 -19.53 -4.65 -41.43
CA MET A 456 -19.20 -4.47 -40.04
C MET A 456 -18.63 -3.03 -39.87
N SER A 457 -19.31 -2.23 -39.07
CA SER A 457 -19.00 -0.80 -38.95
C SER A 457 -18.81 -0.40 -37.48
N ALA A 458 -17.61 0.11 -37.12
CA ALA A 458 -17.41 0.77 -35.84
C ALA A 458 -17.91 2.21 -35.90
N SER A 459 -18.54 2.69 -34.82
CA SER A 459 -19.08 4.05 -34.78
C SER A 459 -18.97 4.71 -33.41
N ARG A 460 -18.62 6.01 -33.42
CA ARG A 460 -18.56 6.88 -32.23
C ARG A 460 -19.93 7.19 -31.65
N THR A 461 -20.97 7.06 -32.48
CA THR A 461 -22.38 7.25 -32.10
C THR A 461 -23.20 6.02 -32.49
N ASP A 462 -24.36 5.85 -31.87
CA ASP A 462 -25.23 4.73 -32.20
C ASP A 462 -25.74 4.85 -33.63
N LEU A 463 -25.60 3.77 -34.41
CA LEU A 463 -26.08 3.70 -35.78
C LEU A 463 -27.57 3.27 -35.78
N THR A 464 -28.33 3.87 -36.68
CA THR A 464 -29.73 3.51 -36.95
C THR A 464 -29.89 2.86 -38.32
N VAL A 465 -28.91 3.04 -39.21
CA VAL A 465 -28.85 2.46 -40.55
C VAL A 465 -27.43 2.06 -40.91
N CYS A 466 -27.27 1.08 -41.76
CA CYS A 466 -25.95 0.69 -42.27
C CYS A 466 -25.32 1.81 -43.09
N PRO A 467 -24.10 2.26 -42.78
CA PRO A 467 -23.46 3.35 -43.53
C PRO A 467 -23.10 2.97 -44.99
N LYS A 468 -23.04 1.68 -45.32
CA LYS A 468 -22.69 1.19 -46.65
C LYS A 468 -23.92 1.00 -47.57
N CYS A 469 -24.98 0.40 -47.09
CA CYS A 469 -26.15 0.09 -47.93
C CYS A 469 -27.45 0.81 -47.55
N GLY A 470 -27.47 1.54 -46.41
CA GLY A 470 -28.62 2.27 -45.92
C GLY A 470 -29.69 1.40 -45.24
N SER A 471 -29.47 0.11 -45.08
CA SER A 471 -30.43 -0.78 -44.44
C SER A 471 -30.60 -0.46 -42.96
N ALA A 472 -31.85 -0.55 -42.46
CA ALA A 472 -32.18 -0.48 -41.05
C ALA A 472 -32.00 -1.83 -40.31
N HIS A 473 -31.75 -2.92 -41.05
CA HIS A 473 -31.45 -4.25 -40.44
C HIS A 473 -30.01 -4.31 -39.97
N ILE A 474 -29.77 -3.64 -38.86
CA ILE A 474 -28.48 -3.64 -38.19
C ILE A 474 -28.64 -4.02 -36.71
N HIS A 475 -27.62 -4.67 -36.17
CA HIS A 475 -27.57 -4.97 -34.74
C HIS A 475 -26.16 -4.67 -34.21
N GLN A 476 -26.08 -4.18 -32.96
CA GLN A 476 -24.82 -3.92 -32.29
C GLN A 476 -24.24 -5.20 -31.70
N ASP A 477 -22.92 -5.33 -31.68
CA ASP A 477 -22.21 -6.42 -31.01
C ASP A 477 -22.72 -6.59 -29.57
N GLU A 478 -22.91 -7.81 -29.10
CA GLU A 478 -23.53 -8.08 -27.79
C GLU A 478 -22.52 -8.03 -26.63
N ASP A 479 -21.24 -8.17 -26.94
CA ASP A 479 -20.15 -8.20 -25.96
C ASP A 479 -19.85 -6.80 -25.40
N ALA A 480 -19.36 -6.78 -24.18
CA ALA A 480 -18.79 -5.59 -23.56
C ALA A 480 -17.26 -5.61 -23.63
N LEU A 481 -16.66 -4.44 -23.54
CA LEU A 481 -15.21 -4.29 -23.45
C LEU A 481 -14.71 -4.73 -22.07
N ASP A 482 -13.49 -5.25 -22.03
CA ASP A 482 -12.72 -5.46 -20.80
C ASP A 482 -12.68 -4.17 -19.97
N THR A 483 -12.89 -4.27 -18.66
CA THR A 483 -12.89 -3.11 -17.76
C THR A 483 -11.60 -2.29 -17.85
N TRP A 484 -10.47 -2.97 -18.10
CA TRP A 484 -9.18 -2.32 -18.25
C TRP A 484 -9.06 -1.44 -19.49
N PHE A 485 -9.94 -1.59 -20.48
CA PHE A 485 -9.96 -0.75 -21.67
C PHE A 485 -10.33 0.70 -21.31
N SER A 486 -11.36 0.90 -20.49
CA SER A 486 -11.74 2.23 -20.01
C SER A 486 -10.78 2.76 -18.94
N SER A 487 -10.32 1.87 -18.04
CA SER A 487 -9.40 2.24 -16.95
C SER A 487 -8.03 2.71 -17.48
N ALA A 488 -7.59 2.20 -18.65
CA ALA A 488 -6.36 2.63 -19.32
C ALA A 488 -6.41 4.09 -19.82
N LEU A 489 -7.60 4.68 -19.96
CA LEU A 489 -7.79 6.05 -20.42
C LEU A 489 -7.90 7.07 -19.26
N TRP A 490 -7.91 6.59 -18.02
CA TRP A 490 -8.23 7.33 -16.82
C TRP A 490 -7.46 8.65 -16.66
N PRO A 491 -6.15 8.75 -16.92
CA PRO A 491 -5.39 10.00 -16.76
C PRO A 491 -5.88 11.16 -17.61
N PHE A 492 -6.45 10.90 -18.77
CA PHE A 492 -6.90 11.93 -19.71
C PHE A 492 -8.41 11.95 -19.96
N SER A 493 -9.09 10.80 -19.92
CA SER A 493 -10.54 10.75 -20.07
C SER A 493 -11.28 11.47 -18.95
N THR A 494 -10.74 11.42 -17.72
CA THR A 494 -11.30 12.12 -16.55
C THR A 494 -11.25 13.64 -16.71
N MET A 495 -10.30 14.14 -17.46
CA MET A 495 -10.09 15.57 -17.70
C MET A 495 -10.76 16.08 -18.97
N GLY A 496 -11.58 15.21 -19.62
CA GLY A 496 -12.47 15.59 -20.71
C GLY A 496 -11.98 15.24 -22.12
N TRP A 497 -10.85 14.53 -22.29
CA TRP A 497 -10.47 14.02 -23.61
C TRP A 497 -11.60 13.12 -24.18
N PRO A 498 -11.90 13.17 -25.49
CA PRO A 498 -11.11 13.71 -26.62
C PRO A 498 -11.24 15.23 -26.83
N ASP A 499 -12.01 15.93 -26.01
CA ASP A 499 -12.10 17.38 -26.13
C ASP A 499 -10.83 18.04 -25.55
N LYS A 500 -10.40 19.16 -26.15
CA LYS A 500 -9.24 19.93 -25.66
C LYS A 500 -9.66 20.88 -24.55
N THR A 501 -9.91 20.33 -23.35
CA THR A 501 -10.37 21.13 -22.21
C THR A 501 -9.23 21.92 -21.56
N PRO A 502 -9.52 23.08 -20.92
CA PRO A 502 -8.53 23.78 -20.11
C PRO A 502 -7.98 22.93 -18.96
N LEU A 503 -8.80 22.07 -18.36
CA LEU A 503 -8.41 21.14 -17.29
C LEU A 503 -7.35 20.16 -17.77
N LEU A 504 -7.58 19.52 -18.94
CA LEU A 504 -6.61 18.62 -19.58
C LEU A 504 -5.30 19.33 -19.89
N LYS A 505 -5.36 20.58 -20.39
CA LYS A 505 -4.18 21.38 -20.73
C LYS A 505 -3.29 21.66 -19.50
N GLN A 506 -3.89 21.88 -18.33
CA GLN A 506 -3.15 22.27 -17.13
C GLN A 506 -2.66 21.07 -16.31
N PHE A 507 -3.45 19.99 -16.21
CA PHE A 507 -3.20 18.91 -15.25
C PHE A 507 -2.76 17.58 -15.90
N TYR A 508 -2.62 17.52 -17.22
CA TYR A 508 -2.03 16.40 -17.94
C TYR A 508 -0.70 16.83 -18.57
N PRO A 509 0.38 16.05 -18.44
CA PRO A 509 0.53 14.79 -17.68
C PRO A 509 0.24 14.93 -16.20
N THR A 510 -0.24 13.84 -15.55
CA THR A 510 -0.36 13.86 -14.10
C THR A 510 1.02 13.70 -13.44
N SER A 511 1.21 14.30 -12.26
CA SER A 511 2.53 14.32 -11.62
C SER A 511 2.95 12.95 -11.08
N VAL A 512 2.02 12.25 -10.44
CA VAL A 512 2.29 10.95 -9.82
C VAL A 512 1.10 10.03 -10.00
N LEU A 513 1.38 8.78 -10.37
CA LEU A 513 0.46 7.67 -10.24
C LEU A 513 0.86 6.85 -9.02
N VAL A 514 -0.05 6.63 -8.07
CA VAL A 514 0.18 5.76 -6.92
C VAL A 514 -0.63 4.50 -7.09
N THR A 515 -0.02 3.33 -6.89
CA THR A 515 -0.73 2.05 -7.03
C THR A 515 0.04 0.88 -6.40
N GLY A 516 -0.65 -0.23 -6.16
CA GLY A 516 -0.03 -1.48 -5.75
C GLY A 516 0.74 -2.16 -6.89
N TYR A 517 1.79 -2.92 -6.55
CA TYR A 517 2.59 -3.64 -7.55
C TYR A 517 1.79 -4.70 -8.32
N ASP A 518 0.68 -5.19 -7.76
CA ASP A 518 -0.12 -6.26 -8.33
C ASP A 518 -0.95 -5.83 -9.55
N ILE A 519 -1.06 -4.54 -9.82
CA ILE A 519 -1.77 -4.02 -11.00
C ILE A 519 -0.88 -3.25 -12.00
N ILE A 520 0.44 -3.41 -11.92
CA ILE A 520 1.38 -2.80 -12.89
C ILE A 520 1.00 -3.20 -14.32
N PHE A 521 0.77 -4.48 -14.57
CA PHE A 521 0.47 -4.99 -15.91
C PHE A 521 -0.98 -4.71 -16.34
N PHE A 522 -1.90 -4.76 -15.37
CA PHE A 522 -3.31 -4.51 -15.63
C PHE A 522 -3.60 -3.05 -15.96
N TRP A 523 -2.94 -2.14 -15.26
CA TRP A 523 -3.30 -0.72 -15.29
C TRP A 523 -2.18 0.20 -15.76
N VAL A 524 -1.03 0.18 -15.09
CA VAL A 524 0.09 1.10 -15.40
C VAL A 524 0.56 0.95 -16.85
N ALA A 525 0.85 -0.29 -17.26
CA ALA A 525 1.31 -0.56 -18.62
C ALA A 525 0.31 -0.12 -19.69
N ARG A 526 -0.98 -0.38 -19.44
CA ARG A 526 -2.04 0.00 -20.38
C ARG A 526 -2.26 1.50 -20.44
N MET A 527 -2.14 2.22 -19.31
CA MET A 527 -2.20 3.69 -19.34
C MET A 527 -1.02 4.31 -20.09
N LEU A 528 0.19 3.78 -19.93
CA LEU A 528 1.37 4.21 -20.69
C LEU A 528 1.15 3.99 -22.20
N ILE A 529 0.67 2.81 -22.58
CA ILE A 529 0.38 2.49 -24.00
C ILE A 529 -0.66 3.46 -24.58
N MET A 530 -1.79 3.64 -23.90
CA MET A 530 -2.87 4.50 -24.39
C MET A 530 -2.52 5.99 -24.33
N GLY A 531 -1.78 6.43 -23.31
CA GLY A 531 -1.28 7.80 -23.22
C GLY A 531 -0.34 8.14 -24.37
N MET A 532 0.63 7.29 -24.64
CA MET A 532 1.59 7.48 -25.74
C MET A 532 0.90 7.44 -27.11
N GLU A 533 -0.10 6.58 -27.30
CA GLU A 533 -0.81 6.46 -28.57
C GLU A 533 -1.76 7.63 -28.86
N PHE A 534 -2.51 8.10 -27.86
CA PHE A 534 -3.60 9.06 -28.06
C PHE A 534 -3.27 10.50 -27.67
N MET A 535 -2.40 10.66 -26.65
CA MET A 535 -1.96 11.99 -26.21
C MET A 535 -0.61 12.37 -26.79
N HIS A 536 0.18 11.40 -27.30
CA HIS A 536 1.57 11.56 -27.75
C HIS A 536 2.48 12.15 -26.66
N GLU A 537 2.10 11.93 -25.43
CA GLU A 537 2.74 12.42 -24.21
C GLU A 537 2.60 11.36 -23.12
N ILE A 538 3.54 11.33 -22.17
CA ILE A 538 3.45 10.43 -21.01
C ILE A 538 2.18 10.73 -20.20
N PRO A 539 1.50 9.72 -19.63
CA PRO A 539 0.33 9.97 -18.81
C PRO A 539 0.67 10.45 -17.38
N PHE A 540 1.88 10.21 -16.90
CA PHE A 540 2.36 10.60 -15.58
C PHE A 540 3.90 10.58 -15.52
N ASP A 541 4.46 11.48 -14.71
CA ASP A 541 5.92 11.59 -14.56
C ASP A 541 6.48 10.46 -13.70
N LYS A 542 5.81 10.10 -12.61
CA LYS A 542 6.25 9.08 -11.67
C LYS A 542 5.19 8.03 -11.40
N VAL A 543 5.63 6.79 -11.21
CA VAL A 543 4.80 5.66 -10.78
C VAL A 543 5.29 5.24 -9.39
N PHE A 544 4.57 5.69 -8.36
CA PHE A 544 4.88 5.34 -6.99
C PHE A 544 4.18 4.03 -6.60
N ILE A 545 4.98 2.98 -6.44
CA ILE A 545 4.49 1.63 -6.17
C ILE A 545 4.53 1.35 -4.68
N HIS A 546 3.41 0.94 -4.12
CA HIS A 546 3.31 0.44 -2.75
C HIS A 546 3.10 -1.09 -2.71
N GLY A 547 3.38 -1.69 -1.55
CA GLY A 547 3.11 -3.09 -1.28
C GLY A 547 1.67 -3.32 -0.84
N LEU A 548 1.34 -4.58 -0.55
CA LEU A 548 0.01 -4.98 -0.10
C LEU A 548 -0.08 -5.00 1.43
N VAL A 549 -1.28 -4.71 1.95
CA VAL A 549 -1.57 -4.92 3.36
C VAL A 549 -2.00 -6.37 3.57
N ARG A 550 -1.28 -7.08 4.43
CA ARG A 550 -1.50 -8.48 4.76
C ARG A 550 -1.99 -8.63 6.21
N ASP A 551 -2.63 -9.74 6.51
CA ASP A 551 -3.02 -10.06 7.89
C ASP A 551 -1.80 -10.37 8.78
N SER A 552 -2.03 -10.60 10.08
CA SER A 552 -0.96 -10.91 11.05
C SER A 552 -0.14 -12.15 10.69
N GLN A 553 -0.71 -13.08 9.91
CA GLN A 553 -0.04 -14.29 9.42
C GLN A 553 0.69 -14.09 8.08
N GLY A 554 0.61 -12.88 7.49
CA GLY A 554 1.22 -12.56 6.20
C GLY A 554 0.42 -12.99 4.99
N ARG A 555 -0.86 -13.38 5.14
CA ARG A 555 -1.74 -13.75 4.03
C ARG A 555 -2.37 -12.49 3.43
N LYS A 556 -2.59 -12.49 2.11
CA LYS A 556 -3.33 -11.41 1.44
C LYS A 556 -4.73 -11.29 2.05
N MET A 557 -5.13 -10.08 2.42
CA MET A 557 -6.48 -9.84 2.91
C MET A 557 -7.49 -9.98 1.77
N SER A 558 -8.52 -10.78 2.00
CA SER A 558 -9.61 -10.94 1.03
C SER A 558 -10.94 -11.18 1.74
N LYS A 559 -12.03 -10.82 1.06
CA LYS A 559 -13.39 -11.06 1.58
C LYS A 559 -13.71 -12.55 1.69
N SER A 560 -13.18 -13.37 0.77
CA SER A 560 -13.37 -14.82 0.74
C SER A 560 -12.69 -15.54 1.91
N LEU A 561 -11.58 -15.03 2.41
CA LEU A 561 -10.87 -15.57 3.57
C LEU A 561 -11.43 -15.04 4.91
N GLY A 562 -12.32 -14.04 4.89
CA GLY A 562 -12.87 -13.42 6.09
C GLY A 562 -11.84 -12.70 6.97
N ASN A 563 -10.64 -12.41 6.43
CA ASN A 563 -9.55 -11.73 7.12
C ASN A 563 -9.40 -10.25 6.73
N GLY A 564 -10.34 -9.72 5.93
CA GLY A 564 -10.37 -8.31 5.56
C GLY A 564 -10.91 -7.46 6.72
N ILE A 565 -10.22 -6.36 7.02
CA ILE A 565 -10.61 -5.37 8.04
C ILE A 565 -11.13 -4.14 7.32
N ASP A 566 -12.33 -3.67 7.72
CA ASP A 566 -12.87 -2.41 7.26
C ASP A 566 -12.10 -1.26 7.91
N PRO A 567 -11.53 -0.32 7.14
CA PRO A 567 -10.88 0.87 7.71
C PRO A 567 -11.75 1.64 8.71
N LEU A 568 -13.07 1.67 8.50
CA LEU A 568 -13.99 2.35 9.42
C LEU A 568 -13.99 1.75 10.81
N GLU A 569 -13.78 0.43 10.96
CA GLU A 569 -13.69 -0.21 12.29
C GLU A 569 -12.52 0.35 13.10
N VAL A 570 -11.40 0.64 12.44
CA VAL A 570 -10.23 1.24 13.11
C VAL A 570 -10.45 2.73 13.36
N ILE A 571 -11.04 3.45 12.40
CA ILE A 571 -11.35 4.87 12.52
C ILE A 571 -12.31 5.12 13.68
N ASP A 572 -13.37 4.31 13.80
CA ASP A 572 -14.37 4.43 14.87
C ASP A 572 -13.77 4.22 16.28
N GLN A 573 -12.74 3.37 16.40
CA GLN A 573 -12.10 3.05 17.68
C GLN A 573 -10.93 3.99 18.03
N TYR A 574 -10.17 4.43 17.03
CA TYR A 574 -8.87 5.08 17.26
C TYR A 574 -8.72 6.43 16.53
N GLY A 575 -9.62 6.76 15.61
CA GLY A 575 -9.55 7.94 14.75
C GLY A 575 -8.78 7.73 13.46
N ALA A 576 -9.11 8.56 12.44
CA ALA A 576 -8.50 8.52 11.12
C ALA A 576 -7.00 8.84 11.14
N ASP A 577 -6.59 9.85 11.91
CA ASP A 577 -5.17 10.25 12.05
C ASP A 577 -4.31 9.09 12.55
N THR A 578 -4.82 8.31 13.50
CA THR A 578 -4.13 7.13 14.05
C THR A 578 -3.96 6.06 12.98
N LEU A 579 -4.99 5.77 12.21
CA LEU A 579 -4.93 4.81 11.11
C LEU A 579 -3.95 5.25 10.02
N ARG A 580 -4.05 6.50 9.56
CA ARG A 580 -3.18 7.08 8.53
C ARG A 580 -1.71 6.99 8.92
N PHE A 581 -1.38 7.42 10.14
CA PHE A 581 0.00 7.40 10.63
C PHE A 581 0.54 5.97 10.79
N MET A 582 -0.30 5.02 11.25
CA MET A 582 0.05 3.60 11.34
C MET A 582 0.35 2.98 9.98
N LEU A 583 -0.43 3.32 8.95
CA LEU A 583 -0.26 2.77 7.61
C LEU A 583 1.05 3.21 6.94
N ILE A 584 1.57 4.38 7.31
CA ILE A 584 2.74 4.96 6.65
C ILE A 584 4.02 4.68 7.43
N THR A 585 4.00 4.80 8.77
CA THR A 585 5.21 4.62 9.59
C THR A 585 5.70 3.18 9.57
N GLY A 586 7.01 3.01 9.31
CA GLY A 586 7.65 1.70 9.20
C GLY A 586 7.30 0.94 7.92
N ASN A 587 6.73 1.62 6.92
CA ASN A 587 6.51 1.10 5.58
C ASN A 587 7.54 1.70 4.62
N THR A 588 8.09 0.86 3.74
CA THR A 588 9.02 1.26 2.68
C THR A 588 8.39 1.05 1.31
N PRO A 589 8.70 1.89 0.33
CA PRO A 589 8.12 1.79 -1.01
C PRO A 589 8.21 0.38 -1.62
N GLY A 590 7.10 -0.12 -2.13
CA GLY A 590 7.00 -1.42 -2.81
C GLY A 590 7.05 -2.65 -1.92
N ASN A 591 7.10 -2.52 -0.59
CA ASN A 591 7.13 -3.65 0.33
C ASN A 591 5.77 -3.87 1.00
N ASP A 592 5.42 -5.14 1.20
CA ASP A 592 4.21 -5.52 1.91
C ASP A 592 4.29 -5.15 3.39
N MET A 593 3.16 -4.77 3.97
CA MET A 593 3.03 -4.54 5.40
C MET A 593 2.05 -5.52 6.04
N ARG A 594 2.28 -5.86 7.31
CA ARG A 594 1.33 -6.65 8.10
C ARG A 594 0.50 -5.75 9.00
N PHE A 595 -0.80 -5.97 9.00
CA PHE A 595 -1.72 -5.35 9.94
C PHE A 595 -1.97 -6.29 11.12
N TYR A 596 -1.90 -5.74 12.33
CA TYR A 596 -2.34 -6.33 13.59
C TYR A 596 -2.71 -5.20 14.55
N TRP A 597 -3.65 -5.45 15.47
CA TRP A 597 -4.26 -4.41 16.29
C TRP A 597 -3.27 -3.70 17.21
N GLU A 598 -2.28 -4.39 17.73
CA GLU A 598 -1.26 -3.82 18.62
C GLU A 598 -0.44 -2.72 17.93
N ARG A 599 -0.33 -2.78 16.61
CA ARG A 599 0.38 -1.75 15.83
C ARG A 599 -0.32 -0.38 15.86
N VAL A 600 -1.62 -0.35 16.13
CA VAL A 600 -2.41 0.89 16.20
C VAL A 600 -2.15 1.67 17.51
N GLU A 601 -1.65 0.99 18.56
CA GLU A 601 -1.47 1.61 19.88
C GLU A 601 -0.41 2.71 19.90
N ALA A 602 0.71 2.54 19.19
CA ALA A 602 1.78 3.52 19.18
C ALA A 602 1.35 4.86 18.53
N PRO A 603 0.72 4.88 17.34
CA PRO A 603 0.14 6.10 16.76
C PRO A 603 -0.94 6.75 17.62
N ARG A 604 -1.81 5.96 18.27
CA ARG A 604 -2.79 6.50 19.23
C ARG A 604 -2.10 7.19 20.40
N ASN A 605 -1.07 6.60 20.96
CA ASN A 605 -0.31 7.18 22.06
C ASN A 605 0.42 8.47 21.61
N PHE A 606 0.88 8.49 20.37
CA PHE A 606 1.46 9.69 19.77
C PHE A 606 0.45 10.82 19.66
N ALA A 607 -0.75 10.57 19.12
CA ALA A 607 -1.83 11.55 19.09
C ALA A 607 -2.14 12.11 20.49
N ASN A 608 -2.25 11.23 21.51
CA ASN A 608 -2.47 11.63 22.87
C ASN A 608 -1.30 12.45 23.46
N LYS A 609 -0.05 12.14 23.11
CA LYS A 609 1.14 12.88 23.53
C LYS A 609 1.13 14.29 22.95
N ILE A 610 0.87 14.41 21.64
CA ILE A 610 0.76 15.72 20.96
C ILE A 610 -0.34 16.57 21.58
N TRP A 611 -1.53 15.96 21.78
CA TRP A 611 -2.66 16.65 22.39
C TRP A 611 -2.33 17.22 23.77
N ASN A 612 -1.72 16.40 24.64
CA ASN A 612 -1.35 16.83 25.99
C ASN A 612 -0.25 17.89 25.99
N ALA A 613 0.75 17.76 25.11
CA ALA A 613 1.81 18.75 24.94
C ALA A 613 1.25 20.09 24.44
N SER A 614 0.40 20.07 23.44
CA SER A 614 -0.28 21.25 22.91
C SER A 614 -1.19 21.90 23.95
N ARG A 615 -1.93 21.09 24.70
CA ARG A 615 -2.75 21.62 25.81
C ARG A 615 -1.92 22.32 26.87
N PHE A 616 -0.77 21.72 27.24
CA PHE A 616 0.17 22.36 28.16
C PHE A 616 0.68 23.72 27.62
N ALA A 617 1.10 23.71 26.34
CA ALA A 617 1.58 24.92 25.67
C ALA A 617 0.51 26.03 25.67
N LEU A 618 -0.71 25.70 25.24
CA LEU A 618 -1.84 26.62 25.18
C LEU A 618 -2.18 27.23 26.55
N MET A 619 -2.17 26.44 27.63
CA MET A 619 -2.39 26.94 29.01
C MET A 619 -1.31 27.95 29.43
N ASN A 620 -0.13 27.91 28.84
CA ASN A 620 0.98 28.81 29.11
C ASN A 620 1.08 29.98 28.10
N MET A 621 0.17 30.04 27.10
CA MET A 621 0.10 31.17 26.15
C MET A 621 -0.73 32.33 26.65
N GLU A 622 -1.27 32.27 27.86
CA GLU A 622 -1.97 33.42 28.45
C GLU A 622 -1.11 34.68 28.44
N GLY A 623 -1.60 35.73 27.81
CA GLY A 623 -0.88 37.01 27.65
C GLY A 623 0.20 36.98 26.55
N TYR A 624 0.20 36.00 25.66
CA TYR A 624 1.08 36.00 24.51
C TYR A 624 0.87 37.22 23.61
N ASP A 625 1.96 37.94 23.32
CA ASP A 625 1.99 39.06 22.38
C ASP A 625 3.12 38.83 21.36
N ALA A 626 2.74 38.69 20.11
CA ALA A 626 3.68 38.50 19.00
C ALA A 626 4.67 39.67 18.80
N ASN A 627 4.35 40.84 19.39
CA ASN A 627 5.19 42.05 19.34
C ASN A 627 5.94 42.30 20.64
N ALA A 628 5.87 41.40 21.63
CA ALA A 628 6.58 41.57 22.89
C ALA A 628 8.09 41.70 22.65
N LYS A 629 8.74 42.46 23.53
CA LYS A 629 10.19 42.51 23.55
C LYS A 629 10.71 41.17 24.06
N LEU A 630 11.55 40.49 23.26
CA LEU A 630 12.14 39.22 23.60
C LEU A 630 13.50 39.39 24.27
N ALA A 631 13.75 38.58 25.29
CA ALA A 631 15.10 38.32 25.79
C ALA A 631 15.93 37.52 24.78
N PRO A 632 17.27 37.51 24.88
CA PRO A 632 18.11 36.65 24.06
C PRO A 632 17.73 35.17 24.18
N TYR A 633 17.83 34.43 23.07
CA TYR A 633 17.60 33.00 23.06
C TYR A 633 18.58 32.26 24.00
N THR A 634 18.06 31.38 24.82
CA THR A 634 18.84 30.44 25.62
C THR A 634 19.44 29.34 24.75
N LEU A 635 20.33 28.53 25.28
CA LEU A 635 20.88 27.35 24.59
C LEU A 635 19.73 26.40 24.12
N ALA A 636 18.75 26.14 24.98
CA ALA A 636 17.61 25.31 24.64
C ALA A 636 16.75 25.89 23.50
N ASP A 637 16.58 27.23 23.44
CA ASP A 637 15.85 27.88 22.36
C ASP A 637 16.60 27.77 21.03
N LYS A 638 17.88 28.03 21.01
CA LYS A 638 18.75 27.90 19.83
C LYS A 638 18.77 26.48 19.33
N TRP A 639 18.93 25.52 20.23
CA TRP A 639 18.90 24.11 19.92
C TRP A 639 17.61 23.69 19.25
N ILE A 640 16.46 23.96 19.86
CA ILE A 640 15.18 23.47 19.30
C ILE A 640 14.81 24.17 17.99
N LEU A 641 15.17 25.45 17.84
CA LEU A 641 14.97 26.17 16.57
C LEU A 641 15.87 25.60 15.47
N SER A 642 17.15 25.31 15.78
CA SER A 642 18.06 24.65 14.82
C SER A 642 17.57 23.26 14.43
N ARG A 643 17.18 22.45 15.41
CA ARG A 643 16.59 21.11 15.17
C ARG A 643 15.35 21.16 14.30
N LEU A 644 14.50 22.16 14.48
CA LEU A 644 13.32 22.38 13.62
C LEU A 644 13.73 22.61 12.17
N GLN A 645 14.77 23.44 11.92
CA GLN A 645 15.23 23.72 10.56
C GLN A 645 15.79 22.46 9.89
N HIS A 646 16.65 21.74 10.60
CA HIS A 646 17.19 20.46 10.11
C HIS A 646 16.08 19.42 9.85
N THR A 647 15.08 19.34 10.73
CA THR A 647 13.95 18.44 10.56
C THR A 647 13.11 18.83 9.35
N ALA A 648 12.77 20.11 9.18
CA ALA A 648 12.00 20.59 8.03
C ALA A 648 12.71 20.30 6.70
N LYS A 649 14.03 20.57 6.63
CA LYS A 649 14.85 20.26 5.47
C LYS A 649 14.86 18.76 5.14
N SER A 650 15.19 17.93 6.14
CA SER A 650 15.29 16.48 5.96
C SER A 650 13.95 15.84 5.61
N VAL A 651 12.85 16.27 6.24
CA VAL A 651 11.49 15.79 5.94
C VAL A 651 11.12 16.12 4.48
N THR A 652 11.41 17.34 4.03
CA THR A 652 11.14 17.74 2.65
C THR A 652 11.94 16.90 1.65
N GLU A 653 13.24 16.67 1.91
CA GLU A 653 14.07 15.80 1.08
C GLU A 653 13.57 14.35 1.01
N MET A 654 13.03 13.82 2.11
CA MET A 654 12.46 12.47 2.13
C MET A 654 11.13 12.41 1.36
N LEU A 655 10.28 13.44 1.46
CA LEU A 655 9.05 13.54 0.67
C LEU A 655 9.34 13.60 -0.84
N GLU A 656 10.35 14.37 -1.26
CA GLU A 656 10.81 14.44 -2.66
C GLU A 656 11.31 13.10 -3.18
N LYS A 657 11.90 12.27 -2.31
CA LYS A 657 12.36 10.91 -2.62
C LYS A 657 11.26 9.84 -2.50
N PHE A 658 10.05 10.22 -2.16
CA PHE A 658 8.93 9.30 -1.86
C PHE A 658 9.17 8.36 -0.66
N GLU A 659 10.10 8.70 0.22
CA GLU A 659 10.37 7.99 1.47
C GLU A 659 9.42 8.48 2.58
N LEU A 660 8.10 8.37 2.32
CA LEU A 660 7.05 8.94 3.18
C LEU A 660 7.07 8.36 4.59
N GLY A 661 7.41 7.07 4.73
CA GLY A 661 7.52 6.42 6.03
C GLY A 661 8.66 6.97 6.88
N GLU A 662 9.80 7.26 6.27
CA GLU A 662 10.96 7.85 6.93
C GLU A 662 10.72 9.31 7.30
N ALA A 663 10.11 10.09 6.41
CA ALA A 663 9.68 11.45 6.71
C ALA A 663 8.74 11.50 7.94
N GLY A 664 7.74 10.60 7.98
CA GLY A 664 6.83 10.46 9.14
C GLY A 664 7.57 10.09 10.43
N ARG A 665 8.59 9.22 10.36
CA ARG A 665 9.42 8.84 11.50
C ARG A 665 10.24 10.03 12.02
N MET A 666 10.84 10.82 11.13
CA MET A 666 11.60 12.03 11.51
C MET A 666 10.71 13.04 12.23
N ILE A 667 9.49 13.26 11.75
CA ILE A 667 8.51 14.14 12.39
C ILE A 667 8.15 13.59 13.79
N TYR A 668 7.93 12.30 13.91
CA TYR A 668 7.63 11.63 15.18
C TYR A 668 8.79 11.82 16.18
N ASP A 669 10.03 11.53 15.76
CA ASP A 669 11.22 11.64 16.61
C ASP A 669 11.44 13.08 17.10
N PHE A 670 11.26 14.06 16.22
CA PHE A 670 11.35 15.48 16.58
C PHE A 670 10.28 15.87 17.61
N ILE A 671 8.99 15.57 17.32
CA ILE A 671 7.89 15.98 18.20
C ILE A 671 7.95 15.27 19.55
N TRP A 672 8.09 13.94 19.54
CA TRP A 672 8.10 13.15 20.78
C TRP A 672 9.41 13.32 21.55
N GLY A 673 10.53 13.05 20.87
CA GLY A 673 11.85 12.97 21.48
C GLY A 673 12.49 14.31 21.83
N GLU A 674 12.23 15.35 21.04
CA GLU A 674 12.90 16.65 21.23
C GLU A 674 11.96 17.70 21.80
N VAL A 675 10.79 17.91 21.19
CA VAL A 675 9.82 18.93 21.66
C VAL A 675 9.19 18.52 22.99
N CYS A 676 8.58 17.34 23.06
CA CYS A 676 7.81 16.93 24.23
C CYS A 676 8.68 16.51 25.42
N ASP A 677 9.72 15.70 25.19
CA ASP A 677 10.51 15.10 26.27
C ASP A 677 11.60 16.06 26.80
N TRP A 678 12.01 17.06 25.99
CA TRP A 678 13.05 17.97 26.38
C TRP A 678 12.63 19.44 26.36
N TYR A 679 12.31 20.00 25.19
CA TYR A 679 12.13 21.47 25.11
C TYR A 679 11.05 22.00 26.03
N ILE A 680 9.88 21.35 26.06
CA ILE A 680 8.78 21.75 26.96
C ILE A 680 9.23 21.72 28.41
N GLU A 681 9.95 20.69 28.85
CA GLU A 681 10.43 20.60 30.24
C GLU A 681 11.45 21.69 30.58
N LEU A 682 12.34 22.00 29.65
CA LEU A 682 13.36 23.04 29.80
C LEU A 682 12.75 24.46 29.78
N ALA A 683 11.65 24.65 29.06
CA ALA A 683 10.94 25.95 29.01
C ALA A 683 10.05 26.21 30.21
N LYS A 684 9.62 25.19 30.98
CA LYS A 684 8.70 25.33 32.13
C LYS A 684 9.12 26.42 33.14
N PRO A 685 10.36 26.49 33.61
CA PRO A 685 10.75 27.52 34.58
C PRO A 685 10.48 28.95 34.10
N ARG A 686 10.77 29.24 32.85
CA ARG A 686 10.54 30.55 32.21
C ARG A 686 9.06 30.82 31.94
N LEU A 687 8.31 29.81 31.49
CA LEU A 687 6.87 29.92 31.25
C LEU A 687 6.09 30.24 32.56
N TYR A 688 6.52 29.68 33.69
CA TYR A 688 5.89 29.90 34.98
C TYR A 688 6.37 31.20 35.68
N ASN A 689 7.53 31.73 35.28
CA ASN A 689 8.04 32.96 35.87
C ASN A 689 7.34 34.19 35.29
N LYS A 690 6.30 34.67 36.01
CA LYS A 690 5.56 35.86 35.61
C LYS A 690 6.29 37.19 35.98
N GLU A 691 7.37 37.14 36.77
CA GLU A 691 8.16 38.30 37.15
C GLU A 691 9.12 38.75 36.03
N ASN A 692 9.63 37.82 35.23
CA ASN A 692 10.48 38.13 34.06
C ASN A 692 9.68 38.06 32.77
N ALA A 693 9.03 39.14 32.41
CA ALA A 693 8.12 39.20 31.26
C ALA A 693 8.85 38.97 29.93
N GLU A 694 10.08 39.41 29.74
CA GLU A 694 10.84 39.25 28.48
C GLU A 694 11.27 37.79 28.26
N GLU A 695 11.79 37.10 29.28
CA GLU A 695 12.13 35.67 29.18
C GLU A 695 10.91 34.80 28.98
N ARG A 696 9.80 35.12 29.67
CA ARG A 696 8.54 34.41 29.46
C ARG A 696 8.02 34.59 28.05
N ALA A 697 8.04 35.81 27.52
CA ALA A 697 7.64 36.12 26.16
C ALA A 697 8.50 35.38 25.13
N THR A 698 9.84 35.28 25.37
CA THR A 698 10.75 34.49 24.51
C THR A 698 10.39 33.00 24.52
N ALA A 699 10.17 32.40 25.68
CA ALA A 699 9.79 31.02 25.81
C ALA A 699 8.43 30.74 25.14
N GLN A 700 7.45 31.60 25.28
CA GLN A 700 6.16 31.53 24.59
C GLN A 700 6.31 31.62 23.07
N HIS A 701 7.13 32.56 22.58
CA HIS A 701 7.37 32.77 21.16
C HIS A 701 8.01 31.56 20.51
N VAL A 702 9.09 31.02 21.11
CA VAL A 702 9.77 29.84 20.58
C VAL A 702 8.85 28.60 20.60
N LEU A 703 8.11 28.42 21.72
CA LEU A 703 7.17 27.29 21.85
C LEU A 703 6.04 27.36 20.81
N ALA A 704 5.49 28.57 20.57
CA ALA A 704 4.48 28.80 19.55
C ALA A 704 5.03 28.49 18.13
N THR A 705 6.21 29.00 17.81
CA THR A 705 6.88 28.78 16.51
C THR A 705 7.13 27.29 16.27
N VAL A 706 7.75 26.61 17.23
CA VAL A 706 8.08 25.19 17.13
C VAL A 706 6.83 24.32 16.97
N LEU A 707 5.79 24.56 17.78
CA LEU A 707 4.56 23.80 17.71
C LEU A 707 3.79 24.06 16.41
N THR A 708 3.69 25.31 15.96
CA THR A 708 3.00 25.63 14.70
C THR A 708 3.69 24.93 13.52
N SER A 709 5.02 25.04 13.41
CA SER A 709 5.78 24.38 12.35
C SER A 709 5.73 22.85 12.46
N ALA A 710 5.79 22.31 13.68
CA ALA A 710 5.65 20.86 13.89
C ALA A 710 4.27 20.36 13.45
N MET A 711 3.19 21.10 13.72
CA MET A 711 1.85 20.75 13.23
C MET A 711 1.76 20.86 11.71
N GLN A 712 2.40 21.84 11.09
CA GLN A 712 2.47 21.98 9.64
C GLN A 712 3.20 20.78 8.98
N LEU A 713 4.35 20.37 9.51
CA LEU A 713 5.08 19.18 9.03
C LEU A 713 4.26 17.90 9.20
N LEU A 714 3.51 17.76 10.29
CA LEU A 714 2.70 16.59 10.59
C LEU A 714 1.36 16.56 9.83
N HIS A 715 0.85 17.72 9.39
CA HIS A 715 -0.49 17.83 8.81
C HIS A 715 -0.78 16.87 7.66
N PRO A 716 0.12 16.60 6.69
CA PRO A 716 -0.15 15.61 5.65
C PRO A 716 -0.44 14.21 6.19
N TYR A 717 0.10 13.84 7.33
CA TYR A 717 -0.03 12.53 7.97
C TYR A 717 -1.24 12.43 8.90
N MET A 718 -1.44 13.45 9.74
CA MET A 718 -2.47 13.52 10.80
C MET A 718 -3.27 14.81 10.67
N PRO A 719 -4.12 14.93 9.62
CA PRO A 719 -4.71 16.21 9.25
C PRO A 719 -5.68 16.80 10.28
N PHE A 720 -6.39 15.96 11.03
CA PHE A 720 -7.47 16.41 11.90
C PHE A 720 -6.96 16.99 13.22
N ILE A 721 -6.10 16.24 13.91
CA ILE A 721 -5.53 16.71 15.18
C ILE A 721 -4.67 17.96 14.99
N THR A 722 -3.94 18.01 13.85
CA THR A 722 -3.09 19.17 13.53
C THR A 722 -3.90 20.40 13.20
N GLU A 723 -5.03 20.27 12.50
CA GLU A 723 -5.94 21.41 12.27
C GLU A 723 -6.51 21.94 13.59
N GLU A 724 -7.02 21.04 14.47
CA GLU A 724 -7.62 21.45 15.76
C GLU A 724 -6.62 22.21 16.63
N ILE A 725 -5.36 21.73 16.68
CA ILE A 725 -4.29 22.38 17.45
C ILE A 725 -3.87 23.70 16.79
N TYR A 726 -3.67 23.72 15.47
CA TYR A 726 -3.27 24.88 14.69
C TYR A 726 -4.22 26.06 14.88
N GLN A 727 -5.52 25.79 14.90
CA GLN A 727 -6.53 26.82 15.11
C GLN A 727 -6.46 27.49 16.49
N CYS A 728 -5.79 26.87 17.45
CA CYS A 728 -5.58 27.44 18.79
C CYS A 728 -4.21 28.11 18.95
N LEU A 729 -3.26 27.86 18.04
CA LEU A 729 -1.94 28.49 18.01
C LEU A 729 -1.96 29.80 17.22
N PRO A 730 -0.98 30.71 17.39
CA PRO A 730 -0.82 31.87 16.52
C PRO A 730 -0.57 31.42 15.07
N HIS A 731 -1.43 31.83 14.13
CA HIS A 731 -1.33 31.41 12.72
C HIS A 731 -1.76 32.49 11.74
N GLU A 732 -1.30 32.38 10.48
CA GLU A 732 -1.56 33.35 9.41
C GLU A 732 -2.68 32.90 8.44
N ALA A 733 -2.76 31.61 8.13
CA ALA A 733 -3.73 31.07 7.20
C ALA A 733 -5.02 30.64 7.92
N GLU A 734 -6.16 30.72 7.26
CA GLU A 734 -7.45 30.33 7.81
C GLU A 734 -7.55 28.85 8.16
N SER A 735 -6.76 28.01 7.49
CA SER A 735 -6.62 26.59 7.76
C SER A 735 -5.16 26.17 7.59
N ILE A 736 -4.70 25.18 8.35
CA ILE A 736 -3.39 24.59 8.18
C ILE A 736 -3.21 23.98 6.79
N MET A 737 -4.29 23.48 6.18
CA MET A 737 -4.30 22.88 4.86
C MET A 737 -3.82 23.82 3.75
N ILE A 738 -4.05 25.11 3.89
CA ILE A 738 -3.65 26.16 2.96
C ILE A 738 -2.53 27.04 3.54
N SER A 739 -1.95 26.65 4.67
CA SER A 739 -0.79 27.33 5.23
C SER A 739 0.47 26.97 4.43
N LYS A 740 1.50 27.82 4.55
CA LYS A 740 2.75 27.58 3.86
C LYS A 740 3.52 26.43 4.51
N TRP A 741 4.06 25.51 3.69
CA TRP A 741 4.98 24.47 4.15
C TRP A 741 6.20 25.10 4.84
N PRO A 742 6.67 24.57 5.98
CA PRO A 742 7.85 25.08 6.66
C PRO A 742 9.11 24.94 5.80
N GLU A 743 9.66 26.07 5.37
CA GLU A 743 10.95 26.13 4.69
C GLU A 743 12.05 26.31 5.72
N ALA A 744 13.15 25.58 5.55
CA ALA A 744 14.29 25.71 6.46
C ALA A 744 14.99 27.08 6.33
N ASP A 745 15.17 27.78 7.44
CA ASP A 745 15.97 29.00 7.53
C ASP A 745 17.37 28.65 8.03
N GLU A 746 18.34 28.62 7.11
CA GLU A 746 19.73 28.28 7.45
C GLU A 746 20.36 29.25 8.47
N ALA A 747 19.83 30.47 8.62
CA ALA A 747 20.31 31.42 9.64
C ALA A 747 19.95 31.02 11.07
N LEU A 748 19.00 30.11 11.25
CA LEU A 748 18.61 29.55 12.54
C LEU A 748 19.27 28.20 12.84
N MET A 749 20.07 27.66 11.93
CA MET A 749 20.85 26.44 12.16
C MET A 749 22.10 26.80 13.00
N ASP A 750 22.27 26.12 14.13
CA ASP A 750 23.35 26.35 15.11
C ASP A 750 23.91 24.99 15.56
N ASP A 751 24.86 24.47 14.79
CA ASP A 751 25.48 23.16 15.05
C ASP A 751 26.22 23.12 16.38
N GLU A 752 26.76 24.26 16.86
CA GLU A 752 27.42 24.35 18.15
C GLU A 752 26.41 24.22 19.30
N ALA A 753 25.29 24.91 19.19
CA ALA A 753 24.19 24.76 20.16
C ALA A 753 23.65 23.32 20.17
N GLU A 754 23.51 22.66 19.01
CA GLU A 754 23.09 21.26 18.92
C GLU A 754 24.10 20.32 19.59
N ARG A 755 25.39 20.51 19.33
CA ARG A 755 26.45 19.70 19.93
C ARG A 755 26.49 19.84 21.45
N LEU A 756 26.45 21.06 21.94
CA LEU A 756 26.49 21.33 23.39
C LEU A 756 25.24 20.82 24.09
N MET A 757 24.05 21.10 23.53
CA MET A 757 22.78 20.60 24.10
C MET A 757 22.70 19.09 24.05
N GLY A 758 23.17 18.45 22.98
CA GLY A 758 23.31 17.01 22.86
C GLY A 758 24.15 16.40 23.97
N ALA A 759 25.32 16.99 24.23
CA ALA A 759 26.21 16.55 25.31
C ALA A 759 25.57 16.67 26.70
N ILE A 760 24.85 17.78 26.95
CA ILE A 760 24.08 17.97 28.20
C ILE A 760 22.96 16.93 28.31
N MET A 761 22.20 16.68 27.25
CA MET A 761 21.11 15.71 27.24
C MET A 761 21.62 14.27 27.50
N GLU A 762 22.69 13.85 26.84
CA GLU A 762 23.31 12.54 27.08
C GLU A 762 23.83 12.41 28.52
N SER A 763 24.43 13.47 29.08
CA SER A 763 24.85 13.49 30.48
C SER A 763 23.66 13.35 31.45
N ILE A 764 22.55 14.04 31.17
CA ILE A 764 21.31 13.92 31.97
C ILE A 764 20.74 12.49 31.87
N LYS A 765 20.75 11.88 30.68
CA LYS A 765 20.33 10.49 30.50
C LYS A 765 21.20 9.54 31.31
N ALA A 766 22.53 9.71 31.26
CA ALA A 766 23.49 8.92 32.04
C ALA A 766 23.22 9.04 33.55
N ILE A 767 23.01 10.28 34.04
CA ILE A 767 22.63 10.53 35.42
C ILE A 767 21.36 9.80 35.82
N ARG A 768 20.31 9.88 34.99
CA ARG A 768 19.04 9.21 35.24
C ARG A 768 19.17 7.69 35.27
N ASN A 769 19.98 7.12 34.37
CA ASN A 769 20.26 5.68 34.32
C ASN A 769 21.02 5.22 35.56
N MET A 770 22.10 5.90 35.94
CA MET A 770 22.86 5.60 37.18
C MET A 770 21.96 5.68 38.41
N ARG A 771 21.07 6.70 38.51
CA ARG A 771 20.10 6.83 39.60
C ARG A 771 19.10 5.67 39.63
N ALA A 772 18.62 5.22 38.44
CA ALA A 772 17.71 4.09 38.32
C ALA A 772 18.36 2.77 38.74
N GLU A 773 19.62 2.53 38.37
CA GLU A 773 20.38 1.34 38.77
C GLU A 773 20.49 1.14 40.27
N VAL A 774 20.58 2.25 41.02
CA VAL A 774 20.65 2.23 42.49
C VAL A 774 19.31 2.60 43.16
N ASN A 775 18.20 2.63 42.40
CA ASN A 775 16.83 2.90 42.89
C ASN A 775 16.69 4.22 43.66
N VAL A 776 17.39 5.29 43.24
CA VAL A 776 17.24 6.62 43.84
C VAL A 776 15.83 7.16 43.55
N PRO A 777 15.04 7.54 44.58
CA PRO A 777 13.72 8.14 44.35
C PRO A 777 13.79 9.37 43.44
N PRO A 778 12.84 9.54 42.49
CA PRO A 778 12.85 10.65 41.52
C PRO A 778 13.00 12.03 42.13
N GLY A 779 12.39 12.28 43.28
CA GLY A 779 12.43 13.59 43.99
C GLY A 779 13.70 13.83 44.81
N LYS A 780 14.57 12.83 45.02
CA LYS A 780 15.81 13.00 45.79
C LYS A 780 16.87 13.62 44.90
N LYS A 781 17.34 14.82 45.25
CA LYS A 781 18.46 15.46 44.57
C LYS A 781 19.78 14.89 45.08
N VAL A 782 20.78 14.77 44.18
CA VAL A 782 22.10 14.18 44.44
C VAL A 782 23.19 15.07 43.84
N PRO A 783 24.40 15.15 44.43
CA PRO A 783 25.49 15.86 43.77
C PRO A 783 26.07 15.09 42.60
N ALA A 784 26.64 15.81 41.62
CA ALA A 784 27.30 15.22 40.47
C ALA A 784 28.62 15.94 40.18
N THR A 785 29.58 15.18 39.67
CA THR A 785 30.85 15.74 39.12
C THR A 785 30.96 15.32 37.66
N MET A 786 31.29 16.26 36.80
CA MET A 786 31.49 16.02 35.38
C MET A 786 32.92 16.43 34.99
N LEU A 787 33.60 15.58 34.24
CA LEU A 787 34.87 15.89 33.63
C LEU A 787 34.65 16.07 32.12
N ALA A 788 34.97 17.23 31.62
CA ALA A 788 34.71 17.60 30.23
C ALA A 788 35.92 18.34 29.61
N ALA A 789 36.10 18.17 28.31
CA ALA A 789 37.09 18.94 27.57
C ALA A 789 36.77 20.44 27.61
N ALA A 790 37.77 21.28 27.42
CA ALA A 790 37.66 22.74 27.61
C ALA A 790 36.57 23.39 26.75
N ASP A 791 36.34 22.87 25.54
CA ASP A 791 35.32 23.36 24.59
C ASP A 791 33.89 23.09 25.05
N LEU A 792 33.65 22.08 25.90
CA LEU A 792 32.36 21.74 26.47
C LEU A 792 32.17 22.25 27.89
N LYS A 793 33.29 22.36 28.68
CA LYS A 793 33.26 22.69 30.10
C LYS A 793 32.52 23.98 30.37
N ASP A 794 32.96 25.07 29.73
CA ASP A 794 32.40 26.40 29.96
C ASP A 794 30.91 26.48 29.55
N GLY A 795 30.57 25.76 28.46
CA GLY A 795 29.18 25.64 27.99
C GLY A 795 28.29 24.88 28.97
N ILE A 796 28.78 23.78 29.55
CA ILE A 796 28.04 22.98 30.56
C ILE A 796 27.88 23.81 31.86
N GLU A 797 28.90 24.48 32.32
CA GLU A 797 28.85 25.36 33.52
C GLU A 797 27.84 26.49 33.33
N ALA A 798 27.84 27.12 32.15
CA ALA A 798 26.88 28.21 31.83
C ALA A 798 25.41 27.73 31.74
N ASN A 799 25.20 26.44 31.55
CA ASN A 799 23.88 25.83 31.41
C ASN A 799 23.58 24.74 32.47
N ALA A 800 24.28 24.83 33.62
CA ALA A 800 24.13 23.89 34.74
C ALA A 800 22.67 23.71 35.21
N ASP A 801 21.87 24.73 35.09
CA ASP A 801 20.45 24.73 35.48
C ASP A 801 19.64 23.63 34.79
N TYR A 802 19.98 23.27 33.53
CA TYR A 802 19.31 22.18 32.84
C TYR A 802 19.61 20.84 33.47
N ILE A 803 20.88 20.65 33.93
CA ILE A 803 21.32 19.40 34.59
C ILE A 803 20.70 19.33 36.00
N HIS A 804 20.69 20.46 36.73
CA HIS A 804 19.99 20.53 38.02
C HIS A 804 18.51 20.19 37.92
N LEU A 805 17.83 20.73 36.92
CA LEU A 805 16.39 20.51 36.69
C LEU A 805 16.10 19.07 36.26
N MET A 806 16.71 18.63 35.16
CA MET A 806 16.35 17.39 34.49
C MET A 806 17.07 16.16 35.06
N GLY A 807 18.26 16.32 35.62
CA GLY A 807 19.05 15.28 36.31
C GLY A 807 18.65 15.09 37.77
N ALA A 808 17.88 16.02 38.33
CA ALA A 808 17.63 16.17 39.79
C ALA A 808 18.95 16.20 40.58
N ILE A 809 19.83 17.10 40.21
CA ILE A 809 21.14 17.32 40.80
C ILE A 809 21.04 18.46 41.84
N SER A 810 21.63 18.25 43.02
CA SER A 810 21.69 19.27 44.08
C SER A 810 22.85 20.26 43.88
N GLU A 811 23.99 19.72 43.51
CA GLU A 811 25.23 20.47 43.28
C GLU A 811 25.96 19.87 42.10
N LEU A 812 26.40 20.65 41.14
CA LEU A 812 27.18 20.23 39.97
C LEU A 812 28.58 20.83 40.03
N THR A 813 29.58 20.00 39.96
CA THR A 813 30.97 20.38 39.78
C THR A 813 31.44 19.97 38.41
N VAL A 814 31.84 20.93 37.57
CA VAL A 814 32.41 20.62 36.23
C VAL A 814 33.93 20.85 36.26
N LEU A 815 34.70 19.85 35.98
CA LEU A 815 36.15 19.88 35.99
C LEU A 815 36.69 19.65 34.57
N ALA A 816 37.96 19.96 34.37
CA ALA A 816 38.64 19.62 33.13
C ALA A 816 38.81 18.08 32.99
N ASP A 817 38.84 17.58 31.77
CA ASP A 817 38.95 16.15 31.44
C ASP A 817 40.17 15.43 32.04
N ASN A 818 41.22 16.18 32.32
CA ASN A 818 42.44 15.71 32.95
C ASN A 818 42.47 15.83 34.49
N ALA A 819 41.36 16.24 35.10
CA ALA A 819 41.28 16.35 36.57
C ALA A 819 41.24 14.99 37.25
N ALA A 820 41.55 15.00 38.57
CA ALA A 820 41.46 13.78 39.37
C ALA A 820 40.06 13.26 39.43
N LYS A 821 39.87 11.98 39.14
CA LYS A 821 38.56 11.29 39.15
C LYS A 821 38.06 11.13 40.58
N PRO A 822 36.74 11.38 40.84
CA PRO A 822 36.16 11.12 42.15
C PRO A 822 36.28 9.65 42.57
N GLU A 823 36.77 9.42 43.80
CA GLU A 823 36.74 8.06 44.37
C GLU A 823 35.35 7.73 44.94
N ASN A 824 35.03 6.46 44.98
CA ASN A 824 33.71 5.96 45.49
C ASN A 824 32.50 6.59 44.82
N ALA A 825 32.50 6.67 43.48
CA ALA A 825 31.43 7.20 42.68
C ALA A 825 31.03 6.22 41.56
N MET A 826 29.73 6.22 41.19
CA MET A 826 29.32 5.61 39.93
C MET A 826 29.82 6.50 38.81
N ALA A 827 30.22 5.89 37.70
CA ALA A 827 30.75 6.63 36.55
C ALA A 827 30.04 6.18 35.27
N ALA A 828 29.81 7.14 34.37
CA ALA A 828 29.41 6.89 32.99
C ALA A 828 30.17 7.82 32.05
N VAL A 829 30.49 7.36 30.85
CA VAL A 829 31.13 8.15 29.80
C VAL A 829 30.16 8.34 28.65
N VAL A 830 29.80 9.58 28.35
CA VAL A 830 28.86 9.94 27.30
C VAL A 830 29.34 11.20 26.59
N ALA A 831 29.21 11.23 25.27
CA ALA A 831 29.59 12.39 24.44
C ALA A 831 30.97 13.00 24.76
N GLY A 832 31.97 12.18 25.18
CA GLY A 832 33.28 12.64 25.58
C GLY A 832 33.32 13.27 26.99
N ILE A 833 32.25 13.15 27.79
CA ILE A 833 32.13 13.64 29.16
C ILE A 833 32.12 12.43 30.09
N GLU A 834 32.92 12.49 31.17
CA GLU A 834 32.83 11.52 32.25
C GLU A 834 31.90 12.10 33.34
N VAL A 835 30.85 11.38 33.68
CA VAL A 835 29.84 11.77 34.67
C VAL A 835 29.95 10.88 35.90
N TYR A 836 30.11 11.50 37.07
CA TYR A 836 30.29 10.82 38.35
C TYR A 836 29.18 11.18 39.34
N LEU A 837 28.59 10.16 39.95
CA LEU A 837 27.67 10.32 41.08
C LEU A 837 28.26 9.67 42.32
N PRO A 838 28.58 10.44 43.37
CA PRO A 838 29.14 9.90 44.62
C PRO A 838 28.20 8.89 45.26
N LEU A 839 28.71 7.73 45.64
CA LEU A 839 27.90 6.67 46.26
C LEU A 839 27.42 7.03 47.66
N ALA A 840 28.20 7.82 48.35
CA ALA A 840 27.84 8.36 49.68
C ALA A 840 26.54 9.12 49.63
N GLY A 841 25.48 8.64 50.32
CA GLY A 841 24.17 9.28 50.36
C GLY A 841 23.24 8.96 49.21
N LEU A 842 23.70 8.25 48.14
CA LEU A 842 22.84 7.76 47.06
C LEU A 842 21.99 6.61 47.51
N ILE A 843 22.58 5.67 48.26
CA ILE A 843 21.98 4.45 48.72
C ILE A 843 21.68 4.62 50.19
N ASP A 844 20.43 4.41 50.64
CA ASP A 844 20.13 4.09 52.04
C ASP A 844 20.52 2.62 52.25
N VAL A 845 21.78 2.40 52.65
CA VAL A 845 22.40 1.08 52.74
C VAL A 845 21.55 0.15 53.59
N GLU A 846 20.93 0.66 54.68
CA GLU A 846 20.06 -0.16 55.54
C GLU A 846 18.77 -0.58 54.82
N LYS A 847 18.10 0.38 54.13
CA LYS A 847 16.87 0.07 53.39
C LYS A 847 17.12 -0.80 52.15
N GLU A 848 18.22 -0.55 51.42
CA GLU A 848 18.56 -1.36 50.28
C GLU A 848 18.97 -2.76 50.66
N ASN A 849 19.74 -2.92 51.76
CA ASN A 849 20.04 -4.23 52.34
C ASN A 849 18.77 -4.96 52.78
N ALA A 850 17.83 -4.27 53.43
CA ALA A 850 16.53 -4.87 53.80
C ALA A 850 15.71 -5.28 52.59
N ARG A 851 15.71 -4.47 51.54
CA ARG A 851 15.01 -4.75 50.29
C ARG A 851 15.60 -5.97 49.55
N LEU A 852 16.92 -5.98 49.38
CA LEU A 852 17.65 -7.05 48.69
C LEU A 852 17.54 -8.38 49.47
N ASN A 853 17.63 -8.33 50.80
CA ASN A 853 17.42 -9.52 51.61
C ASN A 853 15.98 -10.06 51.54
N LYS A 854 14.99 -9.17 51.43
CA LYS A 854 13.59 -9.59 51.21
C LYS A 854 13.39 -10.22 49.84
N GLU A 855 14.02 -9.65 48.83
CA GLU A 855 13.98 -10.18 47.44
C GLU A 855 14.72 -11.51 47.34
N LEU A 856 15.89 -11.62 47.99
CA LEU A 856 16.65 -12.88 48.11
C LEU A 856 15.83 -13.98 48.74
N ALA A 857 15.17 -13.68 49.86
CA ALA A 857 14.28 -14.65 50.53
C ALA A 857 13.09 -15.08 49.64
N ALA A 858 12.55 -14.19 48.84
CA ALA A 858 11.49 -14.53 47.88
C ALA A 858 12.03 -15.43 46.73
N ILE A 859 13.21 -15.14 46.20
CA ILE A 859 13.89 -15.96 45.19
C ILE A 859 14.23 -17.33 45.74
N ASP A 860 14.78 -17.41 46.97
CA ASP A 860 15.13 -18.67 47.64
C ASP A 860 13.90 -19.56 47.84
N LYS A 861 12.76 -18.96 48.21
CA LYS A 861 11.50 -19.67 48.34
C LYS A 861 10.99 -20.23 47.01
N GLU A 862 11.12 -19.43 45.93
CA GLU A 862 10.68 -19.86 44.62
C GLU A 862 11.64 -20.89 44.00
N LEU A 863 12.94 -20.70 44.19
CA LEU A 863 13.98 -21.64 43.77
C LEU A 863 13.79 -23.00 44.46
N SER A 864 13.60 -23.04 45.77
CA SER A 864 13.29 -24.28 46.53
C SER A 864 12.05 -25.00 46.01
N ARG A 865 11.04 -24.25 45.56
CA ARG A 865 9.83 -24.83 44.95
C ARG A 865 10.14 -25.45 43.59
N VAL A 866 10.94 -24.78 42.76
CA VAL A 866 11.33 -25.26 41.44
C VAL A 866 12.28 -26.46 41.55
N GLU A 867 13.28 -26.36 42.41
CA GLU A 867 14.22 -27.46 42.71
C GLU A 867 13.51 -28.68 43.34
N GLY A 868 12.54 -28.44 44.21
CA GLY A 868 11.68 -29.49 44.75
C GLY A 868 10.86 -30.24 43.69
N LYS A 869 10.41 -29.53 42.65
CA LYS A 869 9.79 -30.16 41.47
C LYS A 869 10.81 -30.96 40.65
N LEU A 870 11.96 -30.36 40.37
CA LEU A 870 13.03 -30.99 39.59
C LEU A 870 13.68 -32.17 40.32
N GLY A 871 13.69 -32.18 41.67
CA GLY A 871 14.13 -33.30 42.50
C GLY A 871 13.11 -34.42 42.69
N ASN A 872 11.86 -34.21 42.29
CA ASN A 872 10.80 -35.22 42.44
C ASN A 872 10.80 -36.21 41.27
N ALA A 873 11.24 -37.43 41.50
CA ALA A 873 11.29 -38.51 40.52
C ALA A 873 9.92 -38.79 39.85
N GLY A 874 8.81 -38.61 40.61
CA GLY A 874 7.47 -38.79 40.11
C GLY A 874 7.03 -37.68 39.13
N PHE A 875 7.52 -36.46 39.31
CA PHE A 875 7.31 -35.36 38.40
C PHE A 875 8.12 -35.56 37.10
N LEU A 876 9.42 -35.88 37.21
CA LEU A 876 10.29 -36.11 36.09
C LEU A 876 9.84 -37.27 35.18
N ALA A 877 9.19 -38.30 35.78
CA ALA A 877 8.68 -39.44 35.03
C ALA A 877 7.35 -39.19 34.30
N LYS A 878 6.58 -38.16 34.69
CA LYS A 878 5.21 -37.92 34.16
C LYS A 878 5.05 -36.60 33.42
N ALA A 879 5.93 -35.61 33.60
CA ALA A 879 5.85 -34.32 32.97
C ALA A 879 6.40 -34.36 31.52
N PRO A 880 5.79 -33.65 30.57
CA PRO A 880 6.35 -33.48 29.22
C PRO A 880 7.74 -32.82 29.27
N GLU A 881 8.64 -33.24 28.38
CA GLU A 881 10.02 -32.77 28.32
C GLU A 881 10.13 -31.22 28.25
N ALA A 882 9.24 -30.59 27.47
CA ALA A 882 9.15 -29.13 27.38
C ALA A 882 8.82 -28.43 28.72
N VAL A 883 8.09 -29.10 29.63
CA VAL A 883 7.78 -28.55 30.95
C VAL A 883 8.97 -28.70 31.88
N ILE A 884 9.72 -29.78 31.77
CA ILE A 884 10.96 -30.03 32.54
C ILE A 884 12.02 -28.99 32.13
N GLU A 885 12.22 -28.77 30.84
CA GLU A 885 13.16 -27.76 30.33
C GLU A 885 12.75 -26.33 30.74
N LYS A 886 11.46 -26.03 30.78
CA LYS A 886 10.97 -24.74 31.28
C LYS A 886 11.27 -24.52 32.76
N GLU A 887 11.08 -25.55 33.58
CA GLU A 887 11.42 -25.47 35.03
C GLU A 887 12.95 -25.40 35.24
N LYS A 888 13.77 -26.07 34.43
CA LYS A 888 15.26 -25.94 34.46
C LYS A 888 15.71 -24.53 34.10
N ALA A 889 15.21 -24.00 32.98
CA ALA A 889 15.51 -22.63 32.56
C ALA A 889 15.10 -21.60 33.62
N LYS A 890 13.96 -21.84 34.28
CA LYS A 890 13.51 -20.99 35.38
C LYS A 890 14.41 -21.11 36.62
N ALA A 891 14.94 -22.29 36.94
CA ALA A 891 15.90 -22.50 38.03
C ALA A 891 17.22 -21.76 37.74
N GLU A 892 17.70 -21.82 36.49
CA GLU A 892 18.90 -21.11 36.03
C GLU A 892 18.73 -19.59 36.09
N GLU A 893 17.60 -19.07 35.66
CA GLU A 893 17.26 -17.63 35.77
C GLU A 893 17.23 -17.17 37.23
N LEU A 894 16.59 -17.94 38.12
CA LEU A 894 16.50 -17.61 39.54
C LEU A 894 17.89 -17.68 40.22
N ASN A 895 18.75 -18.64 39.88
CA ASN A 895 20.11 -18.72 40.35
C ASN A 895 20.97 -17.54 39.86
N GLY A 896 20.80 -17.10 38.59
CA GLY A 896 21.44 -15.91 38.08
C GLY A 896 21.03 -14.64 38.84
N LYS A 897 19.72 -14.46 39.10
CA LYS A 897 19.22 -13.35 39.93
C LYS A 897 19.75 -13.41 41.38
N LYS A 898 19.79 -14.59 41.98
CA LYS A 898 20.37 -14.80 43.31
C LYS A 898 21.84 -14.40 43.38
N ALA A 899 22.63 -14.81 42.39
CA ALA A 899 24.06 -14.46 42.30
C ALA A 899 24.24 -12.95 42.20
N ALA A 900 23.51 -12.28 41.32
CA ALA A 900 23.55 -10.83 41.17
C ALA A 900 23.16 -10.07 42.47
N ILE A 901 22.12 -10.55 43.16
CA ILE A 901 21.72 -9.95 44.45
C ILE A 901 22.80 -10.14 45.50
N ASN A 902 23.42 -11.32 45.61
CA ASN A 902 24.49 -11.57 46.54
C ASN A 902 25.72 -10.71 46.26
N GLU A 903 26.13 -10.58 44.99
CA GLU A 903 27.19 -9.68 44.57
C GLU A 903 26.89 -8.23 44.98
N ARG A 904 25.63 -7.81 44.80
CA ARG A 904 25.19 -6.47 45.22
C ARG A 904 25.21 -6.28 46.72
N LEU A 905 24.79 -7.29 47.48
CA LEU A 905 24.86 -7.24 48.95
C LEU A 905 26.30 -7.19 49.46
N GLU A 906 27.23 -7.94 48.84
CA GLU A 906 28.67 -7.84 49.19
C GLU A 906 29.26 -6.47 48.87
N TYR A 907 28.86 -5.90 47.70
CA TYR A 907 29.23 -4.57 47.36
C TYR A 907 28.71 -3.50 48.35
N LEU A 908 27.47 -3.62 48.83
CA LEU A 908 26.90 -2.74 49.85
C LEU A 908 27.63 -2.76 51.19
N LYS A 909 28.34 -3.86 51.52
CA LYS A 909 29.17 -3.94 52.73
C LYS A 909 30.48 -3.14 52.62
N THR A 910 30.88 -2.78 51.39
CA THR A 910 32.08 -1.99 51.15
C THR A 910 31.77 -0.49 51.16
N LEU A 911 30.49 -0.10 51.15
CA LEU A 911 30.00 1.28 51.26
C LEU A 911 29.67 1.62 52.72
#